data_e1bf9a2a32bdafa02eec972eb5c42ce4
#
_entry.id   e1bf9a2a32bdafa02eec972eb5c42ce4
#
_cell.length_a   1.000
_cell.length_b   1.000
_cell.length_c   1.000
_cell.angle_alpha   90.00
_cell.angle_beta   90.00
_cell.angle_gamma   90.00
#
_symmetry.space_group_name_H-M   'P 1'
#
loop_
_entity.id
_entity.type
_entity.pdbx_description
1 polymer ?
#
loop_
_entity_poly.entity_id
_entity_poly.type
_entity_poly.pdbx_seq_one_letter_code
_entity_poly.pdbx_strand_id
1 'polypeptide(L)'
;MKLLFVMRHAGYVRNFESTLRMLCARGHRVHVAFERKVKYAQLDPGDIAAQLAASVPGFSYGDVETRTDGWGLLGRELRLGLDYLRYLGPEYADAPKLRERAAIEAPADVVQRAQRGAVARRVLSATLRARNRAIPRSPAIDAFLREIQPDVVAVTPLIEPGSPQSEYLRSARALGMRTAYCVASWDNLTNKGLIHGPVDLVTVWNDAMKQEAVTMHGVPPDRVVVTGAAAFDHWFDWTPGRSREAFCARVGLPADRPFLLYLCSSKFVAPEEVGFVRQWLEHLRRQPPPLGEAGVLVRPHPQNAEQWEGVDLAGLGPVAVWPRAGAAPVDDETRGDYFESMYYSAAVVGINTTAEIESAIVGRPVHTILTPAFRDTQAGTLHFHHLRRVNGGLVHAAEDFGEHFQRLAPAVLAFGAPGAPDGQSRRFIEAFVRPQGIDIPSTPRLVDALERLAASAPPEPERERPWDDLLRKRMAPRAAELEQQARAASEASAARQAAKIERAQRRAAREADRQAELSRRVEEERRRRAERSDAESAERERRLEALIVDFGSLDVTRRRTFLRGIVDQIPPDGFVDLHAATPPRRLDYPNAEIRLRVSTKSETFRLRACAKEPFTVQWIEACIGPGEVLYDVGANVGVYSLVAAKKPTGAARVYAFEASYASIASLCANVVLNDAAASIVPMPVALSDRTGMSVFSLRDTEPGAARHALGSDPEDGPTVFPQPVLTYRLDELIDAFGLPRPHHVKLDVDGGELAVLEGASRTLASPELRTMLVEVSTALSGPVSDVLA
;
A
#
# COMPACT_ATOMS: atom_id res chain seq x y z
N MET A 1 24.67 -19.22 -22.32
CA MET A 1 24.82 -17.87 -22.91
C MET A 1 24.92 -16.81 -21.83
N LYS A 2 25.46 -15.64 -22.16
CA LYS A 2 25.40 -14.43 -21.35
C LYS A 2 24.41 -13.45 -21.99
N LEU A 3 23.32 -13.16 -21.31
CA LEU A 3 22.26 -12.25 -21.78
C LEU A 3 22.40 -10.92 -21.06
N LEU A 4 22.48 -9.82 -21.81
CA LEU A 4 22.22 -8.49 -21.31
C LEU A 4 20.78 -8.11 -21.65
N PHE A 5 19.96 -7.83 -20.64
CA PHE A 5 18.58 -7.40 -20.85
C PHE A 5 18.41 -5.95 -20.40
N VAL A 6 18.37 -5.03 -21.38
CA VAL A 6 18.17 -3.59 -21.12
C VAL A 6 16.68 -3.32 -20.95
N MET A 7 16.30 -2.88 -19.78
CA MET A 7 14.93 -2.54 -19.42
C MET A 7 14.81 -1.05 -19.09
N ARG A 8 13.68 -0.44 -19.43
CA ARG A 8 13.44 0.99 -19.14
C ARG A 8 13.51 1.33 -17.66
N HIS A 9 12.97 0.47 -16.81
CA HIS A 9 12.99 0.56 -15.35
C HIS A 9 12.67 -0.82 -14.73
N ALA A 10 12.95 -0.95 -13.44
CA ALA A 10 12.79 -2.20 -12.70
C ALA A 10 11.36 -2.81 -12.76
N GLY A 11 10.32 -1.96 -12.96
CA GLY A 11 8.93 -2.43 -13.15
C GLY A 11 8.70 -3.42 -14.29
N TYR A 12 9.60 -3.49 -15.27
CA TYR A 12 9.50 -4.46 -16.35
C TYR A 12 9.96 -5.86 -15.94
N VAL A 13 10.72 -6.01 -14.84
CA VAL A 13 11.19 -7.32 -14.36
C VAL A 13 10.03 -8.27 -14.13
N ARG A 14 8.92 -7.80 -13.56
CA ARG A 14 7.72 -8.61 -13.31
C ARG A 14 7.16 -9.30 -14.57
N ASN A 15 7.29 -8.66 -15.74
CA ASN A 15 6.79 -9.22 -16.99
C ASN A 15 7.67 -10.35 -17.52
N PHE A 16 8.88 -10.48 -17.02
CA PHE A 16 9.88 -11.46 -17.47
C PHE A 16 10.42 -12.31 -16.33
N GLU A 17 9.88 -12.22 -15.10
CA GLU A 17 10.41 -12.91 -13.93
C GLU A 17 10.55 -14.41 -14.16
N SER A 18 9.52 -15.07 -14.66
CA SER A 18 9.56 -16.51 -14.99
C SER A 18 10.65 -16.83 -16.04
N THR A 19 10.79 -15.96 -17.05
CA THR A 19 11.82 -16.10 -18.10
C THR A 19 13.23 -15.95 -17.53
N LEU A 20 13.47 -14.93 -16.66
CA LEU A 20 14.76 -14.70 -16.04
C LEU A 20 15.17 -15.86 -15.12
N ARG A 21 14.23 -16.34 -14.31
CA ARG A 21 14.42 -17.52 -13.45
C ARG A 21 14.75 -18.78 -14.29
N MET A 22 14.00 -19.03 -15.36
CA MET A 22 14.21 -20.20 -16.21
C MET A 22 15.54 -20.14 -16.96
N LEU A 23 15.94 -18.98 -17.49
CA LEU A 23 17.25 -18.79 -18.11
C LEU A 23 18.37 -19.14 -17.14
N CYS A 24 18.33 -18.61 -15.92
CA CYS A 24 19.33 -18.90 -14.91
C CYS A 24 19.31 -20.38 -14.48
N ALA A 25 18.12 -20.99 -14.33
CA ALA A 25 17.98 -22.41 -14.01
C ALA A 25 18.56 -23.32 -15.11
N ARG A 26 18.54 -22.86 -16.38
CA ARG A 26 19.22 -23.55 -17.50
C ARG A 26 20.74 -23.25 -17.58
N GLY A 27 21.30 -22.58 -16.56
CA GLY A 27 22.74 -22.32 -16.47
C GLY A 27 23.22 -21.09 -17.25
N HIS A 28 22.31 -20.20 -17.68
CA HIS A 28 22.68 -18.96 -18.34
C HIS A 28 23.02 -17.87 -17.32
N ARG A 29 23.84 -16.89 -17.73
CA ARG A 29 24.11 -15.67 -16.95
C ARG A 29 23.25 -14.54 -17.49
N VAL A 30 22.45 -13.93 -16.64
CA VAL A 30 21.55 -12.85 -17.02
C VAL A 30 21.92 -11.59 -16.25
N HIS A 31 22.24 -10.53 -16.98
CA HIS A 31 22.42 -9.19 -16.42
C HIS A 31 21.28 -8.29 -16.90
N VAL A 32 20.47 -7.78 -15.96
CA VAL A 32 19.42 -6.81 -16.26
C VAL A 32 19.93 -5.40 -15.97
N ALA A 33 19.83 -4.50 -16.95
CA ALA A 33 20.31 -3.14 -16.81
C ALA A 33 19.16 -2.14 -17.03
N PHE A 34 19.01 -1.14 -16.13
CA PHE A 34 17.89 -0.20 -16.10
C PHE A 34 18.28 1.19 -16.59
N GLU A 35 17.42 1.79 -17.45
CA GLU A 35 17.64 3.16 -17.97
C GLU A 35 17.22 4.24 -16.97
N ARG A 36 16.24 3.98 -16.12
CA ARG A 36 15.63 4.97 -15.23
C ARG A 36 15.31 4.39 -13.88
N LYS A 37 15.55 5.18 -12.82
CA LYS A 37 14.97 4.93 -11.51
C LYS A 37 13.47 5.28 -11.54
N VAL A 38 12.63 4.43 -10.97
CA VAL A 38 11.19 4.68 -10.90
C VAL A 38 10.93 5.78 -9.89
N LYS A 39 10.17 6.82 -10.30
CA LYS A 39 9.82 7.95 -9.41
C LYS A 39 8.69 7.64 -8.41
N TYR A 40 7.95 6.57 -8.63
CA TYR A 40 6.79 6.21 -7.80
C TYR A 40 7.17 5.05 -6.88
N ALA A 41 7.22 5.33 -5.58
CA ALA A 41 7.53 4.30 -4.57
C ALA A 41 6.59 3.07 -4.64
N GLN A 42 5.33 3.27 -5.04
CA GLN A 42 4.34 2.20 -5.24
C GLN A 42 4.59 1.32 -6.48
N LEU A 43 5.46 1.77 -7.39
CA LEU A 43 5.85 1.08 -8.62
C LEU A 43 7.35 0.79 -8.64
N ASP A 44 8.04 1.02 -7.54
CA ASP A 44 9.45 0.68 -7.40
C ASP A 44 9.59 -0.80 -7.01
N PRO A 45 9.69 -1.72 -7.98
CA PRO A 45 9.98 -3.12 -7.74
C PRO A 45 11.48 -3.34 -7.61
N GLY A 46 12.22 -2.36 -7.08
CA GLY A 46 13.62 -2.55 -6.70
C GLY A 46 13.83 -3.81 -5.87
N ASP A 47 12.82 -4.17 -5.08
CA ASP A 47 12.80 -5.44 -4.36
C ASP A 47 12.79 -6.67 -5.26
N ILE A 48 12.07 -6.69 -6.41
CA ILE A 48 12.04 -7.88 -7.27
C ILE A 48 13.42 -8.18 -7.86
N ALA A 49 14.12 -7.18 -8.37
CA ALA A 49 15.46 -7.38 -8.92
C ALA A 49 16.46 -7.77 -7.82
N ALA A 50 16.35 -7.16 -6.63
CA ALA A 50 17.17 -7.50 -5.48
C ALA A 50 16.87 -8.92 -4.96
N GLN A 51 15.60 -9.29 -4.86
CA GLN A 51 15.17 -10.65 -4.48
C GLN A 51 15.67 -11.71 -5.48
N LEU A 52 15.57 -11.41 -6.79
CA LEU A 52 16.12 -12.30 -7.82
C LEU A 52 17.63 -12.44 -7.66
N ALA A 53 18.37 -11.34 -7.46
CA ALA A 53 19.81 -11.38 -7.29
C ALA A 53 20.25 -12.15 -6.03
N ALA A 54 19.45 -12.10 -4.96
CA ALA A 54 19.70 -12.83 -3.72
C ALA A 54 19.36 -14.33 -3.82
N SER A 55 18.35 -14.69 -4.64
CA SER A 55 17.79 -16.06 -4.66
C SER A 55 18.10 -16.86 -5.93
N VAL A 56 18.54 -16.22 -7.02
CA VAL A 56 18.72 -16.86 -8.33
C VAL A 56 20.18 -16.79 -8.75
N PRO A 57 20.93 -17.89 -8.65
CA PRO A 57 22.32 -17.95 -9.12
C PRO A 57 22.41 -17.62 -10.62
N GLY A 58 23.38 -16.78 -10.98
CA GLY A 58 23.58 -16.37 -12.38
C GLY A 58 22.78 -15.12 -12.80
N PHE A 59 21.93 -14.59 -11.93
CA PHE A 59 21.25 -13.32 -12.13
C PHE A 59 22.04 -12.16 -11.50
N SER A 60 22.08 -11.02 -12.19
CA SER A 60 22.61 -9.76 -11.69
C SER A 60 21.88 -8.60 -12.32
N TYR A 61 21.94 -7.41 -11.67
CA TYR A 61 21.32 -6.19 -12.20
C TYR A 61 22.17 -4.96 -11.93
N GLY A 62 21.90 -3.88 -12.67
CA GLY A 62 22.58 -2.60 -12.53
C GLY A 62 21.94 -1.52 -13.38
N ASP A 63 22.61 -0.37 -13.46
CA ASP A 63 22.20 0.72 -14.32
C ASP A 63 22.86 0.61 -15.69
N VAL A 64 22.21 1.15 -16.71
CA VAL A 64 22.79 1.26 -18.05
C VAL A 64 23.65 2.52 -18.21
N GLU A 65 24.57 2.49 -19.14
CA GLU A 65 25.21 3.69 -19.66
C GLU A 65 24.23 4.51 -20.48
N THR A 66 24.05 5.77 -20.12
CA THR A 66 23.11 6.68 -20.79
C THR A 66 23.85 7.60 -21.75
N ARG A 67 23.36 7.66 -23.00
CA ARG A 67 23.86 8.61 -23.97
C ARG A 67 23.31 10.01 -23.72
N THR A 68 24.17 10.95 -23.37
CA THR A 68 23.81 12.34 -23.02
C THR A 68 24.33 13.41 -23.97
N ASP A 69 25.10 13.00 -25.00
CA ASP A 69 25.65 13.93 -25.98
C ASP A 69 24.59 14.50 -26.95
N GLY A 70 24.92 15.51 -27.69
CA GLY A 70 24.03 16.15 -28.66
C GLY A 70 23.57 15.22 -29.77
N TRP A 71 24.33 14.18 -30.10
CA TRP A 71 23.94 13.17 -31.07
C TRP A 71 22.82 12.26 -30.53
N GLY A 72 22.84 11.91 -29.24
CA GLY A 72 21.76 11.18 -28.60
C GLY A 72 20.45 11.97 -28.62
N LEU A 73 20.54 13.27 -28.33
CA LEU A 73 19.39 14.20 -28.35
C LEU A 73 18.83 14.37 -29.76
N LEU A 74 19.69 14.57 -30.76
CA LEU A 74 19.28 14.64 -32.16
C LEU A 74 18.65 13.31 -32.64
N GLY A 75 19.25 12.17 -32.28
CA GLY A 75 18.70 10.88 -32.59
C GLY A 75 17.29 10.70 -32.02
N ARG A 76 17.04 11.17 -30.78
CA ARG A 76 15.73 11.20 -30.16
C ARG A 76 14.75 12.09 -30.95
N GLU A 77 15.12 13.29 -31.36
CA GLU A 77 14.27 14.17 -32.19
C GLU A 77 13.88 13.49 -33.50
N LEU A 78 14.83 12.85 -34.18
CA LEU A 78 14.58 12.15 -35.45
C LEU A 78 13.62 10.98 -35.27
N ARG A 79 13.75 10.20 -34.18
CA ARG A 79 12.85 9.07 -33.88
C ARG A 79 11.46 9.57 -33.52
N LEU A 80 11.32 10.61 -32.69
CA LEU A 80 10.03 11.22 -32.39
C LEU A 80 9.32 11.72 -33.66
N GLY A 81 10.04 12.30 -34.61
CA GLY A 81 9.49 12.68 -35.90
C GLY A 81 8.98 11.47 -36.71
N LEU A 82 9.72 10.37 -36.72
CA LEU A 82 9.29 9.12 -37.37
C LEU A 82 8.08 8.48 -36.67
N ASP A 83 8.06 8.50 -35.34
CA ASP A 83 6.95 8.00 -34.54
C ASP A 83 5.68 8.80 -34.80
N TYR A 84 5.76 10.12 -34.91
CA TYR A 84 4.63 10.97 -35.29
C TYR A 84 4.11 10.63 -36.70
N LEU A 85 5.00 10.49 -37.68
CA LEU A 85 4.60 10.17 -39.07
C LEU A 85 3.85 8.84 -39.17
N ARG A 86 4.14 7.87 -38.32
CA ARG A 86 3.40 6.61 -38.21
C ARG A 86 1.92 6.86 -37.95
N TYR A 87 1.60 7.72 -36.95
CA TYR A 87 0.23 8.01 -36.55
C TYR A 87 -0.59 8.80 -37.58
N LEU A 88 0.03 9.20 -38.68
CA LEU A 88 -0.67 9.79 -39.84
C LEU A 88 -1.06 8.72 -40.89
N GLY A 89 -0.81 7.44 -40.63
CA GLY A 89 -1.27 6.33 -41.43
C GLY A 89 -2.78 6.11 -41.37
N PRO A 90 -3.38 5.46 -42.37
CA PRO A 90 -4.82 5.19 -42.42
C PRO A 90 -5.31 4.33 -41.25
N GLU A 91 -4.46 3.45 -40.72
CA GLU A 91 -4.74 2.58 -39.60
C GLU A 91 -5.05 3.34 -38.29
N TYR A 92 -4.61 4.59 -38.20
CA TYR A 92 -4.85 5.48 -37.04
C TYR A 92 -5.92 6.55 -37.32
N ALA A 93 -6.74 6.39 -38.37
CA ALA A 93 -7.76 7.40 -38.73
C ALA A 93 -8.72 7.65 -37.56
N ASP A 94 -9.11 6.58 -36.85
CA ASP A 94 -10.03 6.63 -35.72
C ASP A 94 -9.35 6.77 -34.34
N ALA A 95 -8.05 7.12 -34.32
CA ALA A 95 -7.26 7.24 -33.11
C ALA A 95 -6.74 8.69 -32.87
N PRO A 96 -7.59 9.71 -32.70
CA PRO A 96 -7.20 11.11 -32.61
C PRO A 96 -6.27 11.40 -31.42
N LYS A 97 -6.51 10.82 -30.27
CA LYS A 97 -5.71 10.97 -29.04
C LYS A 97 -4.27 10.51 -29.22
N LEU A 98 -4.05 9.40 -29.92
CA LEU A 98 -2.70 8.91 -30.21
C LEU A 98 -1.94 9.84 -31.13
N ARG A 99 -2.63 10.41 -32.12
CA ARG A 99 -2.10 11.39 -33.06
C ARG A 99 -1.73 12.72 -32.39
N GLU A 100 -2.63 13.25 -31.54
CA GLU A 100 -2.38 14.45 -30.73
C GLU A 100 -1.16 14.27 -29.83
N ARG A 101 -1.10 13.17 -29.08
CA ARG A 101 0.03 12.86 -28.21
C ARG A 101 1.36 12.83 -28.98
N ALA A 102 1.37 12.14 -30.13
CA ALA A 102 2.58 12.06 -30.93
C ALA A 102 2.98 13.41 -31.54
N ALA A 103 2.00 14.28 -31.86
CA ALA A 103 2.25 15.62 -32.38
C ALA A 103 2.88 16.55 -31.30
N ILE A 104 2.47 16.41 -30.04
CA ILE A 104 3.04 17.18 -28.91
C ILE A 104 4.52 16.84 -28.67
N GLU A 105 4.88 15.56 -28.83
CA GLU A 105 6.24 15.09 -28.60
C GLU A 105 7.19 15.32 -29.81
N ALA A 106 6.64 15.38 -31.00
CA ALA A 106 7.41 15.51 -32.24
C ALA A 106 8.00 16.93 -32.46
N PRO A 107 9.14 17.07 -33.15
CA PRO A 107 9.66 18.37 -33.53
C PRO A 107 8.63 19.16 -34.36
N ALA A 108 8.41 20.42 -33.99
CA ALA A 108 7.36 21.26 -34.60
C ALA A 108 7.52 21.43 -36.13
N ASP A 109 8.76 21.49 -36.65
CA ASP A 109 9.03 21.53 -38.09
C ASP A 109 8.64 20.26 -38.83
N VAL A 110 8.77 19.09 -38.17
CA VAL A 110 8.32 17.82 -38.72
C VAL A 110 6.79 17.79 -38.79
N VAL A 111 6.11 18.24 -37.74
CA VAL A 111 4.64 18.34 -37.71
C VAL A 111 4.15 19.24 -38.83
N GLN A 112 4.72 20.45 -39.01
CA GLN A 112 4.34 21.39 -40.03
C GLN A 112 4.58 20.85 -41.45
N ARG A 113 5.73 20.19 -41.69
CA ARG A 113 6.04 19.61 -43.00
C ARG A 113 5.13 18.42 -43.34
N ALA A 114 4.74 17.62 -42.37
CA ALA A 114 3.88 16.49 -42.59
C ALA A 114 2.45 16.88 -43.03
N GLN A 115 2.00 18.09 -42.71
CA GLN A 115 0.72 18.65 -43.17
C GLN A 115 0.64 18.93 -44.68
N ARG A 116 1.80 18.98 -45.39
CA ARG A 116 1.88 19.26 -46.82
C ARG A 116 1.41 18.12 -47.73
N GLY A 117 0.96 17.02 -47.15
CA GLY A 117 0.36 15.89 -47.91
C GLY A 117 1.20 14.63 -47.90
N ALA A 118 0.68 13.59 -48.59
CA ALA A 118 1.24 12.26 -48.54
C ALA A 118 2.65 12.13 -49.14
N VAL A 119 2.93 12.85 -50.26
CA VAL A 119 4.24 12.84 -50.87
C VAL A 119 5.28 13.48 -49.94
N ALA A 120 4.95 14.62 -49.33
CA ALA A 120 5.83 15.28 -48.35
C ALA A 120 6.13 14.36 -47.17
N ARG A 121 5.13 13.64 -46.66
CA ARG A 121 5.30 12.65 -45.57
C ARG A 121 6.26 11.52 -45.96
N ARG A 122 6.15 10.98 -47.15
CA ARG A 122 7.06 9.91 -47.67
C ARG A 122 8.51 10.42 -47.75
N VAL A 123 8.71 11.61 -48.35
CA VAL A 123 10.05 12.22 -48.47
C VAL A 123 10.62 12.50 -47.08
N LEU A 124 9.81 13.07 -46.18
CA LEU A 124 10.20 13.39 -44.83
C LEU A 124 10.59 12.11 -44.06
N SER A 125 9.77 11.05 -44.15
CA SER A 125 10.07 9.76 -43.53
C SER A 125 11.39 9.17 -44.02
N ALA A 126 11.62 9.14 -45.34
CA ALA A 126 12.87 8.68 -45.92
C ALA A 126 14.08 9.50 -45.44
N THR A 127 13.93 10.82 -45.39
CA THR A 127 14.98 11.75 -44.90
C THR A 127 15.30 11.50 -43.42
N LEU A 128 14.29 11.43 -42.58
CA LEU A 128 14.47 11.19 -41.14
C LEU A 128 15.11 9.82 -40.89
N ARG A 129 14.69 8.78 -41.61
CA ARG A 129 15.31 7.43 -41.54
C ARG A 129 16.78 7.46 -41.94
N ALA A 130 17.13 8.14 -43.04
CA ALA A 130 18.50 8.26 -43.46
C ALA A 130 19.37 9.01 -42.43
N ARG A 131 18.86 10.13 -41.88
CA ARG A 131 19.53 10.87 -40.83
C ARG A 131 19.67 10.06 -39.54
N ASN A 132 18.62 9.40 -39.08
CA ASN A 132 18.67 8.59 -37.87
C ASN A 132 19.70 7.46 -38.00
N ARG A 133 19.81 6.82 -39.17
CA ARG A 133 20.84 5.82 -39.42
C ARG A 133 22.24 6.41 -39.38
N ALA A 134 22.46 7.62 -39.90
CA ALA A 134 23.74 8.26 -39.92
C ALA A 134 24.23 8.81 -38.56
N ILE A 135 23.40 8.80 -37.50
CA ILE A 135 23.81 9.15 -36.13
C ILE A 135 25.01 8.29 -35.73
N PRO A 136 26.11 8.83 -35.26
CA PRO A 136 27.28 8.05 -34.83
C PRO A 136 26.93 7.21 -33.59
N ARG A 137 27.59 6.08 -33.42
CA ARG A 137 27.46 5.25 -32.22
C ARG A 137 27.97 5.98 -30.96
N SER A 138 27.46 5.55 -29.80
CA SER A 138 27.94 6.06 -28.51
C SER A 138 29.18 5.29 -28.07
N PRO A 139 30.34 5.97 -27.88
CA PRO A 139 31.54 5.30 -27.37
C PRO A 139 31.32 4.70 -25.97
N ALA A 140 30.51 5.35 -25.12
CA ALA A 140 30.21 4.86 -23.77
C ALA A 140 29.40 3.56 -23.82
N ILE A 141 28.35 3.49 -24.67
CA ILE A 141 27.56 2.25 -24.85
C ILE A 141 28.43 1.16 -25.46
N ASP A 142 29.30 1.49 -26.44
CA ASP A 142 30.23 0.52 -27.01
C ASP A 142 31.22 -0.04 -25.94
N ALA A 143 31.72 0.81 -25.04
CA ALA A 143 32.59 0.40 -23.94
C ALA A 143 31.86 -0.53 -22.95
N PHE A 144 30.67 -0.13 -22.54
CA PHE A 144 29.79 -0.91 -21.66
C PHE A 144 29.50 -2.31 -22.24
N LEU A 145 29.13 -2.39 -23.51
CA LEU A 145 28.89 -3.69 -24.16
C LEU A 145 30.17 -4.56 -24.28
N ARG A 146 31.35 -3.94 -24.52
CA ARG A 146 32.63 -4.67 -24.53
C ARG A 146 33.02 -5.18 -23.15
N GLU A 147 32.68 -4.45 -22.09
CA GLU A 147 32.92 -4.88 -20.70
C GLU A 147 32.03 -6.07 -20.35
N ILE A 148 30.74 -5.98 -20.63
CA ILE A 148 29.78 -7.07 -20.33
C ILE A 148 30.03 -8.28 -21.22
N GLN A 149 30.34 -8.09 -22.50
CA GLN A 149 30.50 -9.16 -23.51
C GLN A 149 29.30 -10.12 -23.55
N PRO A 150 28.07 -9.64 -23.80
CA PRO A 150 26.91 -10.53 -23.91
C PRO A 150 26.89 -11.27 -25.25
N ASP A 151 26.35 -12.49 -25.25
CA ASP A 151 26.03 -13.24 -26.47
C ASP A 151 24.80 -12.66 -27.18
N VAL A 152 23.84 -12.15 -26.35
CA VAL A 152 22.60 -11.54 -26.80
C VAL A 152 22.32 -10.26 -26.01
N VAL A 153 21.99 -9.19 -26.70
CA VAL A 153 21.46 -7.95 -26.12
C VAL A 153 19.95 -7.89 -26.37
N ALA A 154 19.17 -8.14 -25.33
CA ALA A 154 17.72 -8.00 -25.36
C ALA A 154 17.31 -6.62 -24.83
N VAL A 155 16.24 -6.05 -25.38
CA VAL A 155 15.70 -4.75 -24.97
C VAL A 155 14.19 -4.84 -24.75
N THR A 156 13.66 -4.02 -23.81
CA THR A 156 12.22 -3.84 -23.58
C THR A 156 11.95 -2.52 -22.85
N PRO A 157 10.93 -1.74 -23.19
CA PRO A 157 9.95 -1.88 -24.26
C PRO A 157 10.37 -1.13 -25.54
N LEU A 158 11.53 -1.20 -26.02
CA LEU A 158 12.15 -0.54 -27.19
C LEU A 158 11.35 0.60 -27.87
N ILE A 159 10.06 0.39 -28.01
CA ILE A 159 9.10 1.21 -28.77
C ILE A 159 8.54 2.43 -27.99
N GLU A 160 9.07 2.81 -26.89
CA GLU A 160 8.69 4.10 -26.31
C GLU A 160 9.08 5.24 -27.25
N PRO A 161 8.24 6.31 -27.38
CA PRO A 161 8.53 7.39 -28.32
C PRO A 161 9.93 7.99 -28.12
N GLY A 162 10.72 8.00 -29.20
CA GLY A 162 12.10 8.48 -29.16
C GLY A 162 13.07 7.62 -28.36
N SER A 163 12.76 6.34 -28.08
CA SER A 163 13.48 5.45 -27.19
C SER A 163 15.00 5.45 -27.38
N PRO A 164 15.80 5.58 -26.30
CA PRO A 164 17.26 5.44 -26.36
C PRO A 164 17.72 3.98 -26.55
N GLN A 165 16.85 2.98 -26.31
CA GLN A 165 17.21 1.55 -26.44
C GLN A 165 17.67 1.18 -27.84
N SER A 166 17.24 1.92 -28.86
CA SER A 166 17.73 1.75 -30.21
C SER A 166 19.25 1.95 -30.34
N GLU A 167 19.88 2.72 -29.46
CA GLU A 167 21.33 2.93 -29.45
C GLU A 167 22.07 1.66 -29.02
N TYR A 168 21.50 0.88 -28.05
CA TYR A 168 22.03 -0.41 -27.64
C TYR A 168 21.99 -1.42 -28.76
N LEU A 169 20.88 -1.51 -29.51
CA LEU A 169 20.78 -2.40 -30.65
C LEU A 169 21.79 -2.08 -31.75
N ARG A 170 22.00 -0.78 -32.00
CA ARG A 170 23.00 -0.33 -33.00
C ARG A 170 24.43 -0.67 -32.60
N SER A 171 24.80 -0.36 -31.34
CA SER A 171 26.11 -0.68 -30.83
C SER A 171 26.36 -2.17 -30.77
N ALA A 172 25.37 -2.96 -30.29
CA ALA A 172 25.46 -4.43 -30.23
C ALA A 172 25.68 -5.05 -31.61
N ARG A 173 24.90 -4.66 -32.62
CA ARG A 173 25.09 -5.16 -34.00
C ARG A 173 26.41 -4.79 -34.61
N ALA A 174 26.87 -3.55 -34.38
CA ALA A 174 28.17 -3.11 -34.87
C ALA A 174 29.35 -3.84 -34.21
N LEU A 175 29.13 -4.37 -33.00
CA LEU A 175 30.08 -5.21 -32.29
C LEU A 175 29.90 -6.73 -32.57
N GLY A 176 29.02 -7.09 -33.53
CA GLY A 176 28.77 -8.48 -33.89
C GLY A 176 27.94 -9.24 -32.85
N MET A 177 27.27 -8.56 -31.90
CA MET A 177 26.39 -9.17 -30.92
C MET A 177 24.97 -9.31 -31.47
N ARG A 178 24.28 -10.36 -31.09
CA ARG A 178 22.90 -10.62 -31.48
C ARG A 178 21.93 -9.76 -30.71
N THR A 179 20.82 -9.35 -31.33
CA THR A 179 19.88 -8.41 -30.76
C THR A 179 18.46 -8.99 -30.71
N ALA A 180 17.79 -8.79 -29.57
CA ALA A 180 16.39 -9.20 -29.40
C ALA A 180 15.54 -8.03 -28.89
N TYR A 181 14.31 -7.94 -29.37
CA TYR A 181 13.26 -7.14 -28.75
C TYR A 181 12.20 -8.08 -28.17
N CYS A 182 12.02 -8.05 -26.86
CA CYS A 182 11.00 -8.83 -26.17
C CYS A 182 9.80 -7.93 -25.88
N VAL A 183 8.67 -8.17 -26.55
CA VAL A 183 7.45 -7.36 -26.40
C VAL A 183 6.84 -7.63 -25.03
N ALA A 184 6.74 -6.58 -24.21
CA ALA A 184 6.32 -6.69 -22.81
C ALA A 184 4.82 -6.57 -22.58
N SER A 185 4.07 -5.97 -23.53
CA SER A 185 2.65 -5.71 -23.41
C SER A 185 1.94 -5.74 -24.75
N TRP A 186 0.69 -6.11 -24.73
CA TRP A 186 -0.19 -6.25 -25.89
C TRP A 186 -0.49 -4.95 -26.66
N ASP A 187 -0.33 -3.79 -26.00
CA ASP A 187 -0.50 -2.48 -26.60
C ASP A 187 0.77 -1.93 -27.25
N ASN A 188 1.91 -2.59 -27.04
CA ASN A 188 3.21 -2.05 -27.39
C ASN A 188 3.33 -1.74 -28.88
N LEU A 189 2.97 -2.66 -29.73
CA LEU A 189 3.15 -2.51 -31.18
C LEU A 189 2.15 -1.55 -31.84
N THR A 190 1.08 -1.17 -31.16
CA THR A 190 0.03 -0.30 -31.70
C THR A 190 0.05 1.12 -31.19
N ASN A 191 0.32 1.31 -29.86
CA ASN A 191 0.14 2.59 -29.18
C ASN A 191 1.43 3.35 -28.84
N LYS A 192 2.56 2.82 -29.24
CA LYS A 192 3.89 3.36 -28.89
C LYS A 192 4.65 3.83 -30.15
N GLY A 193 5.94 4.05 -30.03
CA GLY A 193 6.81 4.41 -31.14
C GLY A 193 7.07 3.24 -32.11
N LEU A 194 7.93 3.50 -33.09
CA LEU A 194 8.40 2.50 -34.05
C LEU A 194 9.57 1.68 -33.46
N ILE A 195 9.78 0.50 -34.03
CA ILE A 195 11.06 -0.22 -33.91
C ILE A 195 12.08 0.49 -34.78
N HIS A 196 13.01 1.24 -34.14
CA HIS A 196 14.04 2.01 -34.81
C HIS A 196 15.33 1.22 -34.95
N GLY A 197 15.53 0.65 -36.11
CA GLY A 197 16.73 -0.11 -36.46
C GLY A 197 16.49 -1.61 -36.58
N PRO A 198 17.46 -2.33 -37.13
CA PRO A 198 17.34 -3.77 -37.32
C PRO A 198 17.48 -4.52 -36.01
N VAL A 199 16.59 -5.48 -35.79
CA VAL A 199 16.60 -6.43 -34.68
C VAL A 199 16.70 -7.83 -35.27
N ASP A 200 17.45 -8.74 -34.65
CA ASP A 200 17.61 -10.10 -35.16
C ASP A 200 16.46 -11.02 -34.77
N LEU A 201 15.84 -10.71 -33.59
CA LEU A 201 14.67 -11.40 -33.06
C LEU A 201 13.67 -10.42 -32.45
N VAL A 202 12.40 -10.53 -32.80
CA VAL A 202 11.27 -9.91 -32.10
C VAL A 202 10.39 -11.03 -31.55
N THR A 203 10.21 -11.10 -30.23
CA THR A 203 9.27 -12.04 -29.62
C THR A 203 7.95 -11.36 -29.34
N VAL A 204 6.86 -11.98 -29.78
CA VAL A 204 5.49 -11.48 -29.63
C VAL A 204 4.58 -12.55 -29.03
N TRP A 205 3.43 -12.13 -28.51
CA TRP A 205 2.54 -13.05 -27.81
C TRP A 205 1.76 -13.95 -28.78
N ASN A 206 1.33 -13.40 -29.91
CA ASN A 206 0.40 -14.08 -30.84
C ASN A 206 0.57 -13.61 -32.27
N ASP A 207 -0.20 -14.23 -33.19
CA ASP A 207 -0.14 -13.93 -34.61
C ASP A 207 -0.65 -12.52 -34.96
N ALA A 208 -1.61 -11.97 -34.20
CA ALA A 208 -2.04 -10.59 -34.41
C ALA A 208 -0.87 -9.62 -34.18
N MET A 209 -0.13 -9.79 -33.09
CA MET A 209 1.05 -8.97 -32.79
C MET A 209 2.20 -9.26 -33.79
N LYS A 210 2.33 -10.49 -34.29
CA LYS A 210 3.27 -10.79 -35.39
C LYS A 210 2.92 -9.98 -36.64
N GLN A 211 1.65 -9.96 -37.01
CA GLN A 211 1.19 -9.14 -38.14
C GLN A 211 1.48 -7.64 -37.90
N GLU A 212 1.27 -7.12 -36.70
CA GLU A 212 1.60 -5.73 -36.35
C GLU A 212 3.10 -5.44 -36.48
N ALA A 213 3.96 -6.33 -35.96
CA ALA A 213 5.42 -6.18 -36.08
C ALA A 213 5.85 -6.12 -37.56
N VAL A 214 5.25 -6.94 -38.41
CA VAL A 214 5.56 -6.99 -39.85
C VAL A 214 4.99 -5.78 -40.59
N THR A 215 3.70 -5.48 -40.40
CA THR A 215 3.01 -4.47 -41.23
C THR A 215 3.23 -3.05 -40.76
N MET A 216 3.24 -2.85 -39.44
CA MET A 216 3.33 -1.51 -38.83
C MET A 216 4.77 -1.08 -38.56
N HIS A 217 5.67 -2.04 -38.27
CA HIS A 217 7.06 -1.74 -37.91
C HIS A 217 8.05 -2.17 -39.02
N GLY A 218 7.60 -2.92 -40.01
CA GLY A 218 8.44 -3.38 -41.12
C GLY A 218 9.48 -4.43 -40.73
N VAL A 219 9.21 -5.20 -39.67
CA VAL A 219 10.10 -6.29 -39.24
C VAL A 219 9.93 -7.47 -40.24
N PRO A 220 11.03 -8.06 -40.72
CA PRO A 220 10.94 -9.25 -41.55
C PRO A 220 10.22 -10.40 -40.83
N PRO A 221 9.26 -11.13 -41.49
CA PRO A 221 8.44 -12.16 -40.86
C PRO A 221 9.24 -13.30 -40.20
N ASP A 222 10.39 -13.62 -40.77
CA ASP A 222 11.33 -14.65 -40.29
C ASP A 222 12.04 -14.27 -39.00
N ARG A 223 12.06 -12.97 -38.64
CA ARG A 223 12.61 -12.45 -37.37
C ARG A 223 11.56 -12.31 -36.27
N VAL A 224 10.29 -12.58 -36.55
CA VAL A 224 9.21 -12.48 -35.57
C VAL A 224 8.78 -13.86 -35.12
N VAL A 225 8.99 -14.15 -33.83
CA VAL A 225 8.63 -15.44 -33.23
C VAL A 225 7.46 -15.26 -32.26
N VAL A 226 6.42 -16.05 -32.47
CA VAL A 226 5.28 -16.15 -31.55
C VAL A 226 5.63 -17.06 -30.38
N THR A 227 5.71 -16.50 -29.19
CA THR A 227 6.11 -17.22 -27.96
C THR A 227 4.96 -17.43 -26.97
N GLY A 228 3.87 -16.70 -27.13
CA GLY A 228 2.86 -16.54 -26.09
C GLY A 228 3.25 -15.46 -25.06
N ALA A 229 2.35 -15.18 -24.13
CA ALA A 229 2.48 -14.15 -23.13
C ALA A 229 3.06 -14.71 -21.81
N ALA A 230 4.39 -14.88 -21.76
CA ALA A 230 5.10 -15.44 -20.59
C ALA A 230 4.81 -14.71 -19.28
N ALA A 231 4.49 -13.41 -19.34
CA ALA A 231 4.11 -12.61 -18.18
C ALA A 231 2.88 -13.15 -17.42
N PHE A 232 2.03 -13.92 -18.08
CA PHE A 232 0.79 -14.44 -17.51
C PHE A 232 0.86 -15.91 -17.09
N ASP A 233 1.96 -16.60 -17.32
CA ASP A 233 2.05 -18.03 -17.03
C ASP A 233 1.71 -18.36 -15.57
N HIS A 234 2.12 -17.50 -14.63
CA HIS A 234 1.85 -17.70 -13.22
C HIS A 234 0.35 -17.67 -12.85
N TRP A 235 -0.50 -16.95 -13.61
CA TRP A 235 -1.94 -16.89 -13.33
C TRP A 235 -2.69 -18.19 -13.62
N PHE A 236 -2.15 -19.06 -14.47
CA PHE A 236 -2.77 -20.34 -14.81
C PHE A 236 -2.66 -21.37 -13.66
N ASP A 237 -1.62 -21.26 -12.86
CA ASP A 237 -1.33 -22.19 -11.76
C ASP A 237 -1.61 -21.59 -10.37
N TRP A 238 -2.02 -20.30 -10.32
CA TRP A 238 -2.26 -19.62 -9.05
C TRP A 238 -3.56 -20.10 -8.40
N THR A 239 -3.52 -20.31 -7.10
CA THR A 239 -4.69 -20.69 -6.28
C THR A 239 -4.90 -19.68 -5.17
N PRO A 240 -6.17 -19.45 -4.72
CA PRO A 240 -6.42 -18.50 -3.64
C PRO A 240 -5.77 -18.99 -2.33
N GLY A 241 -5.15 -18.07 -1.63
CA GLY A 241 -4.53 -18.32 -0.32
C GLY A 241 -5.51 -18.22 0.84
N ARG A 242 -6.69 -17.60 0.63
CA ARG A 242 -7.73 -17.35 1.62
C ARG A 242 -9.07 -17.92 1.15
N SER A 243 -9.98 -18.17 2.12
CA SER A 243 -11.37 -18.46 1.76
C SER A 243 -12.08 -17.21 1.25
N ARG A 244 -13.20 -17.39 0.57
CA ARG A 244 -14.03 -16.27 0.09
C ARG A 244 -14.52 -15.39 1.24
N GLU A 245 -14.92 -15.98 2.35
CA GLU A 245 -15.39 -15.29 3.56
C GLU A 245 -14.26 -14.39 4.11
N ALA A 246 -13.06 -14.92 4.24
CA ALA A 246 -11.90 -14.18 4.73
C ALA A 246 -11.53 -13.02 3.77
N PHE A 247 -11.59 -13.24 2.45
CA PHE A 247 -11.37 -12.19 1.48
C PHE A 247 -12.44 -11.11 1.53
N CYS A 248 -13.73 -11.48 1.57
CA CYS A 248 -14.83 -10.53 1.65
C CYS A 248 -14.75 -9.68 2.93
N ALA A 249 -14.43 -10.28 4.06
CA ALA A 249 -14.20 -9.54 5.32
C ALA A 249 -13.04 -8.53 5.19
N ARG A 250 -11.93 -8.92 4.55
CA ARG A 250 -10.77 -8.06 4.32
C ARG A 250 -11.10 -6.82 3.47
N VAL A 251 -11.92 -6.97 2.45
CA VAL A 251 -12.28 -5.87 1.54
C VAL A 251 -13.54 -5.11 1.96
N GLY A 252 -14.25 -5.58 2.99
CA GLY A 252 -15.46 -4.95 3.52
C GLY A 252 -16.72 -5.23 2.70
N LEU A 253 -16.83 -6.42 2.09
CA LEU A 253 -18.01 -6.86 1.34
C LEU A 253 -18.73 -8.01 2.05
N PRO A 254 -20.06 -8.12 1.92
CA PRO A 254 -20.80 -9.26 2.43
C PRO A 254 -20.42 -10.54 1.70
N ALA A 255 -20.15 -11.61 2.46
CA ALA A 255 -19.78 -12.92 1.91
C ALA A 255 -20.99 -13.76 1.46
N ASP A 256 -22.20 -13.43 1.88
CA ASP A 256 -23.45 -14.15 1.62
C ASP A 256 -24.03 -13.93 0.21
N ARG A 257 -23.46 -13.02 -0.55
CA ARG A 257 -23.94 -12.65 -1.89
C ARG A 257 -22.82 -12.49 -2.89
N PRO A 258 -23.09 -12.63 -4.21
CA PRO A 258 -22.10 -12.38 -5.25
C PRO A 258 -21.61 -10.92 -5.25
N PHE A 259 -20.36 -10.71 -5.66
CA PHE A 259 -19.90 -9.37 -5.97
C PHE A 259 -19.32 -9.28 -7.39
N LEU A 260 -19.40 -8.09 -7.94
CA LEU A 260 -18.80 -7.70 -9.20
C LEU A 260 -17.47 -6.99 -8.93
N LEU A 261 -16.45 -7.28 -9.72
CA LEU A 261 -15.19 -6.55 -9.66
C LEU A 261 -15.17 -5.48 -10.75
N TYR A 262 -15.07 -4.21 -10.34
CA TYR A 262 -14.81 -3.12 -11.25
C TYR A 262 -13.32 -2.77 -11.25
N LEU A 263 -12.64 -3.00 -12.38
CA LEU A 263 -11.23 -2.71 -12.59
C LEU A 263 -11.06 -1.33 -13.20
N CYS A 264 -10.52 -0.41 -12.44
CA CYS A 264 -10.26 0.93 -12.91
C CYS A 264 -9.10 0.98 -13.90
N SER A 265 -9.16 1.97 -14.78
CA SER A 265 -8.20 2.18 -15.84
C SER A 265 -7.11 3.19 -15.46
N SER A 266 -6.03 3.22 -16.25
CA SER A 266 -4.97 4.21 -16.09
C SER A 266 -5.46 5.63 -16.39
N LYS A 267 -4.75 6.65 -15.91
CA LYS A 267 -5.05 8.07 -16.15
C LYS A 267 -5.15 8.43 -17.64
N PHE A 268 -4.46 7.71 -18.51
CA PHE A 268 -4.56 7.92 -19.95
C PHE A 268 -5.91 7.43 -20.52
N VAL A 269 -6.44 6.32 -20.02
CA VAL A 269 -7.68 5.72 -20.49
C VAL A 269 -8.89 6.44 -19.92
N ALA A 270 -8.94 6.62 -18.58
CA ALA A 270 -10.07 7.18 -17.87
C ALA A 270 -9.61 8.13 -16.75
N PRO A 271 -9.21 9.37 -17.06
CA PRO A 271 -8.71 10.32 -16.06
C PRO A 271 -9.75 10.67 -14.99
N GLU A 272 -11.05 10.67 -15.33
CA GLU A 272 -12.19 10.99 -14.46
C GLU A 272 -13.16 9.82 -14.40
N GLU A 273 -12.72 8.68 -13.90
CA GLU A 273 -13.50 7.44 -13.90
C GLU A 273 -14.53 7.37 -12.77
N VAL A 274 -14.32 8.11 -11.67
CA VAL A 274 -15.22 8.11 -10.49
C VAL A 274 -16.66 8.48 -10.85
N GLY A 275 -16.86 9.51 -11.68
CA GLY A 275 -18.20 9.93 -12.12
C GLY A 275 -18.92 8.84 -12.89
N PHE A 276 -18.21 8.15 -13.77
CA PHE A 276 -18.76 7.03 -14.55
C PHE A 276 -19.11 5.84 -13.65
N VAL A 277 -18.24 5.46 -12.72
CA VAL A 277 -18.50 4.36 -11.79
C VAL A 277 -19.70 4.66 -10.90
N ARG A 278 -19.88 5.90 -10.45
CA ARG A 278 -21.07 6.30 -9.70
C ARG A 278 -22.35 6.12 -10.51
N GLN A 279 -22.38 6.59 -11.75
CA GLN A 279 -23.53 6.39 -12.66
C GLN A 279 -23.78 4.89 -12.90
N TRP A 280 -22.74 4.12 -13.14
CA TRP A 280 -22.84 2.67 -13.32
C TRP A 280 -23.45 1.99 -12.09
N LEU A 281 -23.01 2.35 -10.89
CA LEU A 281 -23.58 1.85 -9.63
C LEU A 281 -25.05 2.22 -9.47
N GLU A 282 -25.42 3.45 -9.76
CA GLU A 282 -26.83 3.89 -9.71
C GLU A 282 -27.73 3.09 -10.63
N HIS A 283 -27.26 2.77 -11.83
CA HIS A 283 -27.99 1.92 -12.78
C HIS A 283 -28.03 0.46 -12.34
N LEU A 284 -26.95 -0.04 -11.76
CA LEU A 284 -26.89 -1.38 -11.17
C LEU A 284 -27.94 -1.55 -10.08
N ARG A 285 -28.07 -0.58 -9.17
CA ARG A 285 -29.05 -0.65 -8.06
C ARG A 285 -30.51 -0.61 -8.50
N ARG A 286 -30.79 -0.21 -9.72
CA ARG A 286 -32.14 -0.26 -10.32
C ARG A 286 -32.46 -1.61 -10.95
N GLN A 287 -31.50 -2.53 -11.04
CA GLN A 287 -31.72 -3.86 -11.60
C GLN A 287 -32.48 -4.75 -10.60
N PRO A 288 -33.23 -5.75 -11.10
CA PRO A 288 -33.89 -6.70 -10.22
C PRO A 288 -32.87 -7.60 -9.48
N PRO A 289 -33.27 -8.15 -8.31
CA PRO A 289 -32.44 -9.14 -7.63
C PRO A 289 -32.14 -10.37 -8.52
N PRO A 290 -30.98 -11.03 -8.35
CA PRO A 290 -29.89 -10.71 -7.41
C PRO A 290 -28.92 -9.65 -7.93
N LEU A 291 -29.04 -9.18 -9.17
CA LEU A 291 -28.08 -8.28 -9.80
C LEU A 291 -28.00 -6.92 -9.05
N GLY A 292 -29.15 -6.30 -8.76
CA GLY A 292 -29.22 -5.01 -8.06
C GLY A 292 -28.71 -5.05 -6.62
N GLU A 293 -28.65 -6.24 -6.02
CA GLU A 293 -28.19 -6.48 -4.64
C GLU A 293 -26.74 -6.94 -4.57
N ALA A 294 -26.10 -7.23 -5.70
CA ALA A 294 -24.72 -7.70 -5.76
C ALA A 294 -23.74 -6.72 -5.10
N GLY A 295 -22.76 -7.24 -4.39
CA GLY A 295 -21.62 -6.45 -3.92
C GLY A 295 -20.82 -5.88 -5.09
N VAL A 296 -20.10 -4.79 -4.86
CA VAL A 296 -19.18 -4.27 -5.86
C VAL A 296 -17.83 -3.95 -5.21
N LEU A 297 -16.77 -4.57 -5.73
CA LEU A 297 -15.40 -4.23 -5.39
C LEU A 297 -14.85 -3.32 -6.49
N VAL A 298 -14.61 -2.07 -6.17
CA VAL A 298 -13.92 -1.13 -7.05
C VAL A 298 -12.43 -1.20 -6.75
N ARG A 299 -11.63 -1.55 -7.76
CA ARG A 299 -10.17 -1.64 -7.61
C ARG A 299 -9.48 -0.52 -8.38
N PRO A 300 -9.00 0.54 -7.69
CA PRO A 300 -8.29 1.65 -8.31
C PRO A 300 -7.01 1.21 -9.03
N HIS A 301 -6.78 1.81 -10.19
CA HIS A 301 -5.51 1.63 -10.89
C HIS A 301 -4.38 2.39 -10.14
N PRO A 302 -3.19 1.81 -9.91
CA PRO A 302 -2.12 2.43 -9.11
C PRO A 302 -1.69 3.82 -9.60
N GLN A 303 -1.72 4.06 -10.92
CA GLN A 303 -1.36 5.36 -11.51
C GLN A 303 -2.51 6.39 -11.53
N ASN A 304 -3.70 6.03 -11.03
CA ASN A 304 -4.91 6.85 -11.07
C ASN A 304 -5.73 6.74 -9.79
N ALA A 305 -5.11 6.28 -8.71
CA ALA A 305 -5.78 6.04 -7.44
C ALA A 305 -6.14 7.34 -6.71
N GLU A 306 -5.42 8.43 -6.95
CA GLU A 306 -5.64 9.75 -6.34
C GLU A 306 -7.09 10.25 -6.48
N GLN A 307 -7.77 9.92 -7.59
CA GLN A 307 -9.16 10.31 -7.80
C GLN A 307 -10.15 9.62 -6.83
N TRP A 308 -9.72 8.57 -6.15
CA TRP A 308 -10.54 7.81 -5.20
C TRP A 308 -10.37 8.29 -3.75
N GLU A 309 -9.46 9.24 -3.49
CA GLU A 309 -9.28 9.85 -2.18
C GLU A 309 -10.54 10.63 -1.80
N GLY A 310 -11.07 10.36 -0.61
CA GLY A 310 -12.28 11.03 -0.10
C GLY A 310 -13.58 10.72 -0.84
N VAL A 311 -13.58 9.82 -1.82
CA VAL A 311 -14.81 9.42 -2.51
C VAL A 311 -15.70 8.63 -1.57
N ASP A 312 -16.92 9.14 -1.35
CA ASP A 312 -17.97 8.46 -0.62
C ASP A 312 -18.97 7.81 -1.61
N LEU A 313 -19.16 6.51 -1.45
CA LEU A 313 -20.14 5.70 -2.17
C LEU A 313 -21.23 5.14 -1.24
N ALA A 314 -21.31 5.64 0.01
CA ALA A 314 -22.39 5.31 0.92
C ALA A 314 -23.75 5.60 0.27
N GLY A 315 -24.72 4.73 0.49
CA GLY A 315 -26.04 4.84 -0.16
C GLY A 315 -26.14 4.19 -1.55
N LEU A 316 -25.03 3.73 -2.15
CA LEU A 316 -25.03 2.95 -3.39
C LEU A 316 -24.95 1.42 -3.16
N GLY A 317 -25.40 0.97 -1.98
CA GLY A 317 -25.42 -0.44 -1.61
C GLY A 317 -24.06 -0.97 -1.14
N PRO A 318 -23.86 -2.30 -1.13
CA PRO A 318 -22.60 -2.91 -0.68
C PRO A 318 -21.48 -2.66 -1.70
N VAL A 319 -20.75 -1.57 -1.54
CA VAL A 319 -19.62 -1.16 -2.40
C VAL A 319 -18.38 -0.94 -1.56
N ALA A 320 -17.28 -1.53 -1.97
CA ALA A 320 -15.96 -1.31 -1.40
C ALA A 320 -14.99 -0.76 -2.45
N VAL A 321 -14.19 0.25 -2.08
CA VAL A 321 -13.05 0.74 -2.88
C VAL A 321 -11.77 0.25 -2.22
N TRP A 322 -11.11 -0.74 -2.82
CA TRP A 322 -9.96 -1.37 -2.16
C TRP A 322 -8.93 -1.94 -3.15
N PRO A 323 -7.62 -1.77 -2.86
CA PRO A 323 -7.09 -0.80 -1.91
C PRO A 323 -7.24 0.63 -2.44
N ARG A 324 -7.65 1.60 -1.60
CA ARG A 324 -7.95 2.98 -2.03
C ARG A 324 -6.75 3.69 -2.66
N ALA A 325 -5.56 3.47 -2.15
CA ALA A 325 -4.33 4.05 -2.69
C ALA A 325 -3.88 3.40 -4.01
N GLY A 326 -4.59 2.37 -4.48
CA GLY A 326 -4.13 1.52 -5.55
C GLY A 326 -2.91 0.68 -5.13
N ALA A 327 -2.85 -0.57 -5.56
CA ALA A 327 -1.67 -1.41 -5.35
C ALA A 327 -1.32 -2.14 -6.62
N ALA A 328 -0.04 -2.10 -7.00
CA ALA A 328 0.50 -3.00 -8.01
C ALA A 328 0.80 -4.36 -7.37
N PRO A 329 0.54 -5.48 -8.04
CA PRO A 329 0.83 -6.82 -7.52
C PRO A 329 2.33 -7.11 -7.61
N VAL A 330 3.10 -6.60 -6.64
CA VAL A 330 4.57 -6.67 -6.65
C VAL A 330 5.14 -7.72 -5.69
N ASP A 331 4.43 -8.04 -4.63
CA ASP A 331 4.78 -9.05 -3.63
C ASP A 331 3.67 -10.14 -3.54
N ASP A 332 3.91 -11.18 -2.77
CA ASP A 332 2.98 -12.32 -2.68
C ASP A 332 1.65 -11.92 -2.04
N GLU A 333 1.62 -11.00 -1.08
CA GLU A 333 0.39 -10.52 -0.46
C GLU A 333 -0.45 -9.72 -1.46
N THR A 334 0.14 -8.74 -2.12
CA THR A 334 -0.57 -7.90 -3.11
C THR A 334 -0.96 -8.68 -4.36
N ARG A 335 -0.17 -9.70 -4.76
CA ARG A 335 -0.52 -10.66 -5.81
C ARG A 335 -1.69 -11.54 -5.41
N GLY A 336 -1.70 -12.07 -4.18
CA GLY A 336 -2.81 -12.83 -3.60
C GLY A 336 -4.10 -12.02 -3.53
N ASP A 337 -4.03 -10.80 -3.00
CA ASP A 337 -5.15 -9.87 -2.94
C ASP A 337 -5.71 -9.53 -4.35
N TYR A 338 -4.82 -9.36 -5.31
CA TYR A 338 -5.19 -9.08 -6.69
C TYR A 338 -5.86 -10.27 -7.34
N PHE A 339 -5.29 -11.46 -7.21
CA PHE A 339 -5.85 -12.70 -7.72
C PHE A 339 -7.22 -13.00 -7.11
N GLU A 340 -7.33 -12.95 -5.78
CA GLU A 340 -8.57 -13.25 -5.05
C GLU A 340 -9.70 -12.28 -5.38
N SER A 341 -9.38 -11.00 -5.69
CA SER A 341 -10.38 -10.04 -6.16
C SER A 341 -11.02 -10.47 -7.48
N MET A 342 -10.25 -11.07 -8.38
CA MET A 342 -10.76 -11.66 -9.62
C MET A 342 -11.44 -13.01 -9.34
N TYR A 343 -10.73 -13.90 -8.65
CA TYR A 343 -11.16 -15.28 -8.41
C TYR A 343 -12.53 -15.39 -7.73
N TYR A 344 -12.80 -14.53 -6.75
CA TYR A 344 -14.06 -14.55 -5.99
C TYR A 344 -15.17 -13.67 -6.57
N SER A 345 -14.89 -12.88 -7.62
CA SER A 345 -15.93 -12.09 -8.28
C SER A 345 -16.87 -12.98 -9.12
N ALA A 346 -18.10 -12.55 -9.32
CA ALA A 346 -19.03 -13.20 -10.24
C ALA A 346 -18.70 -12.85 -11.69
N ALA A 347 -18.30 -11.61 -11.94
CA ALA A 347 -17.86 -11.10 -13.23
C ALA A 347 -16.96 -9.88 -13.00
N VAL A 348 -16.23 -9.52 -14.03
CA VAL A 348 -15.33 -8.37 -14.06
C VAL A 348 -15.86 -7.33 -15.04
N VAL A 349 -15.81 -6.07 -14.64
CA VAL A 349 -16.15 -4.92 -15.47
C VAL A 349 -14.95 -4.01 -15.60
N GLY A 350 -14.61 -3.60 -16.80
CA GLY A 350 -13.49 -2.68 -17.07
C GLY A 350 -13.72 -1.87 -18.33
N ILE A 351 -12.88 -0.85 -18.53
CA ILE A 351 -12.97 0.01 -19.71
C ILE A 351 -11.93 -0.40 -20.76
N ASN A 352 -10.66 -0.46 -20.37
CA ASN A 352 -9.54 -0.87 -21.22
C ASN A 352 -8.29 -1.06 -20.32
N THR A 353 -8.07 -2.26 -19.85
CA THR A 353 -6.96 -2.57 -18.93
C THR A 353 -6.44 -3.99 -19.15
N THR A 354 -5.15 -4.23 -18.93
CA THR A 354 -4.54 -5.56 -18.98
C THR A 354 -5.18 -6.54 -18.00
N ALA A 355 -5.72 -6.05 -16.90
CA ALA A 355 -6.41 -6.83 -15.88
C ALA A 355 -7.66 -7.57 -16.43
N GLU A 356 -8.22 -7.13 -17.55
CA GLU A 356 -9.31 -7.84 -18.25
C GLU A 356 -8.82 -9.19 -18.82
N ILE A 357 -7.60 -9.24 -19.32
CA ILE A 357 -6.98 -10.48 -19.81
C ILE A 357 -6.68 -11.42 -18.64
N GLU A 358 -6.11 -10.89 -17.56
CA GLU A 358 -5.81 -11.65 -16.34
C GLU A 358 -7.08 -12.24 -15.72
N SER A 359 -8.15 -11.47 -15.68
CA SER A 359 -9.46 -11.94 -15.18
C SER A 359 -10.03 -13.11 -16.00
N ALA A 360 -9.86 -13.07 -17.30
CA ALA A 360 -10.28 -14.16 -18.17
C ALA A 360 -9.45 -15.44 -17.95
N ILE A 361 -8.14 -15.31 -17.71
CA ILE A 361 -7.27 -16.45 -17.36
C ILE A 361 -7.74 -17.11 -16.08
N VAL A 362 -8.15 -16.29 -15.09
CA VAL A 362 -8.71 -16.76 -13.81
C VAL A 362 -10.12 -17.37 -13.96
N GLY A 363 -10.70 -17.32 -15.18
CA GLY A 363 -11.99 -17.93 -15.49
C GLY A 363 -13.19 -17.04 -15.19
N ARG A 364 -13.02 -15.71 -15.19
CA ARG A 364 -14.12 -14.76 -14.97
C ARG A 364 -14.57 -14.13 -16.26
N PRO A 365 -15.89 -14.04 -16.52
CA PRO A 365 -16.41 -13.31 -17.67
C PRO A 365 -16.10 -11.82 -17.53
N VAL A 366 -15.65 -11.22 -18.63
CA VAL A 366 -15.20 -9.83 -18.68
C VAL A 366 -16.21 -9.01 -19.48
N HIS A 367 -16.72 -7.96 -18.86
CA HIS A 367 -17.71 -7.07 -19.44
C HIS A 367 -17.16 -5.65 -19.60
N THR A 368 -17.56 -4.97 -20.67
CA THR A 368 -17.20 -3.56 -20.87
C THR A 368 -18.38 -2.79 -21.47
N ILE A 369 -18.36 -1.47 -21.30
CA ILE A 369 -19.33 -0.57 -21.91
C ILE A 369 -18.59 0.35 -22.87
N LEU A 370 -19.08 0.44 -24.09
CA LEU A 370 -18.56 1.33 -25.14
C LEU A 370 -19.20 2.70 -24.97
N THR A 371 -18.68 3.52 -24.07
CA THR A 371 -19.23 4.82 -23.75
C THR A 371 -18.56 5.95 -24.54
N PRO A 372 -19.32 6.96 -24.98
CA PRO A 372 -18.73 8.15 -25.62
C PRO A 372 -17.67 8.85 -24.76
N ALA A 373 -17.77 8.78 -23.43
CA ALA A 373 -16.83 9.39 -22.50
C ALA A 373 -15.39 8.88 -22.66
N PHE A 374 -15.22 7.60 -23.01
CA PHE A 374 -13.90 6.96 -23.16
C PHE A 374 -13.64 6.48 -24.60
N ARG A 375 -14.44 6.90 -25.56
CA ARG A 375 -14.37 6.45 -26.94
C ARG A 375 -12.97 6.52 -27.53
N ASP A 376 -12.30 7.66 -27.38
CA ASP A 376 -10.99 7.92 -27.99
C ASP A 376 -9.84 7.14 -27.34
N THR A 377 -10.01 6.69 -26.11
CA THR A 377 -9.03 5.96 -25.31
C THR A 377 -9.38 4.48 -25.11
N GLN A 378 -10.58 4.07 -25.50
CA GLN A 378 -11.09 2.71 -25.55
C GLN A 378 -11.18 2.23 -27.00
N ALA A 379 -12.33 2.38 -27.65
CA ALA A 379 -12.58 1.93 -29.02
C ALA A 379 -11.73 2.67 -30.06
N GLY A 380 -11.27 3.87 -29.77
CA GLY A 380 -10.32 4.63 -30.60
C GLY A 380 -8.86 4.16 -30.49
N THR A 381 -8.57 3.08 -29.75
CA THR A 381 -7.24 2.49 -29.67
C THR A 381 -7.17 1.15 -30.38
N LEU A 382 -6.11 0.92 -31.17
CA LEU A 382 -5.99 -0.28 -31.99
C LEU A 382 -5.92 -1.56 -31.15
N HIS A 383 -5.21 -1.55 -30.03
CA HIS A 383 -5.08 -2.74 -29.18
C HIS A 383 -6.41 -3.18 -28.55
N PHE A 384 -7.32 -2.24 -28.23
CA PHE A 384 -8.62 -2.59 -27.69
C PHE A 384 -9.44 -3.46 -28.67
N HIS A 385 -9.19 -3.30 -29.98
CA HIS A 385 -9.82 -4.15 -31.00
C HIS A 385 -9.41 -5.62 -30.88
N HIS A 386 -8.26 -5.94 -30.27
CA HIS A 386 -7.92 -7.34 -29.99
C HIS A 386 -8.92 -7.97 -29.01
N LEU A 387 -9.27 -7.25 -27.93
CA LEU A 387 -10.27 -7.72 -26.96
C LEU A 387 -11.66 -7.91 -27.55
N ARG A 388 -11.96 -7.25 -28.66
CA ARG A 388 -13.26 -7.35 -29.33
C ARG A 388 -13.31 -8.38 -30.48
N ARG A 389 -12.17 -8.69 -31.11
CA ARG A 389 -12.15 -9.35 -32.40
C ARG A 389 -11.34 -10.64 -32.46
N VAL A 390 -10.25 -10.72 -31.74
CA VAL A 390 -9.37 -11.89 -31.84
C VAL A 390 -10.13 -13.16 -31.43
N ASN A 391 -10.29 -14.06 -32.34
CA ASN A 391 -10.97 -15.36 -32.18
C ASN A 391 -12.35 -15.25 -31.46
N GLY A 392 -13.12 -14.25 -31.84
CA GLY A 392 -14.46 -13.96 -31.30
C GLY A 392 -14.45 -12.93 -30.15
N GLY A 393 -13.30 -12.48 -29.76
CA GLY A 393 -13.10 -11.45 -28.69
C GLY A 393 -13.11 -12.04 -27.30
N LEU A 394 -12.69 -11.21 -26.35
CA LEU A 394 -12.69 -11.48 -24.92
C LEU A 394 -13.90 -10.85 -24.22
N VAL A 395 -14.09 -9.55 -24.47
CA VAL A 395 -15.03 -8.73 -23.69
C VAL A 395 -16.46 -8.86 -24.20
N HIS A 396 -17.40 -9.02 -23.27
CA HIS A 396 -18.84 -8.85 -23.52
C HIS A 396 -19.14 -7.34 -23.57
N ALA A 397 -18.93 -6.76 -24.76
CA ALA A 397 -19.09 -5.33 -24.96
C ALA A 397 -20.55 -4.96 -25.15
N ALA A 398 -21.04 -3.89 -24.52
CA ALA A 398 -22.36 -3.32 -24.63
C ALA A 398 -22.29 -1.86 -25.05
N GLU A 399 -23.29 -1.39 -25.80
CA GLU A 399 -23.34 0.01 -26.25
C GLU A 399 -23.98 0.95 -25.21
N ASP A 400 -24.78 0.40 -24.28
CA ASP A 400 -25.44 1.15 -23.21
C ASP A 400 -25.57 0.33 -21.92
N PHE A 401 -26.03 0.98 -20.83
CA PHE A 401 -26.25 0.34 -19.54
C PHE A 401 -27.30 -0.77 -19.56
N GLY A 402 -28.36 -0.63 -20.36
CA GLY A 402 -29.43 -1.62 -20.43
C GLY A 402 -28.90 -2.94 -20.98
N GLU A 403 -28.25 -2.88 -22.13
CA GLU A 403 -27.60 -4.03 -22.76
C GLU A 403 -26.50 -4.61 -21.85
N HIS A 404 -25.72 -3.74 -21.19
CA HIS A 404 -24.66 -4.16 -20.28
C HIS A 404 -25.19 -5.01 -19.14
N PHE A 405 -26.22 -4.53 -18.43
CA PHE A 405 -26.78 -5.27 -17.31
C PHE A 405 -27.55 -6.54 -17.73
N GLN A 406 -28.16 -6.52 -18.90
CA GLN A 406 -28.76 -7.72 -19.48
C GLN A 406 -27.70 -8.82 -19.72
N ARG A 407 -26.54 -8.45 -20.24
CA ARG A 407 -25.40 -9.36 -20.47
C ARG A 407 -24.70 -9.79 -19.17
N LEU A 408 -24.71 -8.94 -18.14
CA LEU A 408 -24.05 -9.18 -16.87
C LEU A 408 -24.87 -10.08 -15.93
N ALA A 409 -26.20 -10.02 -16.02
CA ALA A 409 -27.10 -10.75 -15.12
C ALA A 409 -26.85 -12.28 -15.07
N PRO A 410 -26.62 -13.01 -16.19
CA PRO A 410 -26.33 -14.42 -16.16
C PRO A 410 -25.13 -14.79 -15.33
N ALA A 411 -24.07 -13.99 -15.33
CA ALA A 411 -22.86 -14.25 -14.53
C ALA A 411 -23.14 -14.14 -13.03
N VAL A 412 -24.00 -13.22 -12.60
CA VAL A 412 -24.41 -13.07 -11.20
C VAL A 412 -25.33 -14.21 -10.78
N LEU A 413 -26.23 -14.64 -11.66
CA LEU A 413 -27.13 -15.79 -11.41
C LEU A 413 -26.39 -17.13 -11.31
N ALA A 414 -25.33 -17.30 -12.13
CA ALA A 414 -24.51 -18.51 -12.14
C ALA A 414 -23.38 -18.48 -11.07
N PHE A 415 -23.45 -17.56 -10.13
CA PHE A 415 -22.42 -17.41 -9.12
C PHE A 415 -22.14 -18.69 -8.34
N GLY A 416 -20.87 -19.10 -8.34
CA GLY A 416 -20.35 -20.31 -7.71
C GLY A 416 -18.82 -20.33 -7.80
N ALA A 417 -18.23 -21.51 -7.55
CA ALA A 417 -16.77 -21.68 -7.76
C ALA A 417 -16.38 -21.28 -9.19
N PRO A 418 -15.20 -20.66 -9.41
CA PRO A 418 -14.76 -20.40 -10.75
C PRO A 418 -14.69 -21.72 -11.53
N GLY A 419 -15.41 -21.75 -12.64
CA GLY A 419 -15.31 -22.84 -13.61
C GLY A 419 -14.13 -22.60 -14.55
N ALA A 420 -13.92 -23.53 -15.48
CA ALA A 420 -13.09 -23.26 -16.62
C ALA A 420 -13.59 -21.98 -17.32
N PRO A 421 -12.71 -21.17 -17.95
CA PRO A 421 -13.11 -20.02 -18.73
C PRO A 421 -14.26 -20.35 -19.65
N ASP A 422 -15.24 -19.43 -19.79
CA ASP A 422 -16.30 -19.63 -20.75
C ASP A 422 -15.74 -19.87 -22.17
N GLY A 423 -16.55 -20.44 -23.04
CA GLY A 423 -16.07 -20.82 -24.37
C GLY A 423 -15.51 -19.63 -25.21
N GLN A 424 -15.95 -18.40 -24.94
CA GLN A 424 -15.44 -17.17 -25.55
C GLN A 424 -14.07 -16.80 -24.97
N SER A 425 -13.96 -16.68 -23.68
CA SER A 425 -12.71 -16.38 -22.97
C SER A 425 -11.64 -17.44 -23.27
N ARG A 426 -12.01 -18.72 -23.26
CA ARG A 426 -11.09 -19.81 -23.59
C ARG A 426 -10.51 -19.67 -25.00
N ARG A 427 -11.36 -19.46 -26.02
CA ARG A 427 -10.88 -19.28 -27.42
C ARG A 427 -9.97 -18.06 -27.56
N PHE A 428 -10.30 -16.97 -26.85
CA PHE A 428 -9.45 -15.79 -26.85
C PHE A 428 -8.08 -16.07 -26.18
N ILE A 429 -8.06 -16.68 -25.01
CA ILE A 429 -6.84 -17.02 -24.28
C ILE A 429 -5.94 -17.94 -25.12
N GLU A 430 -6.53 -18.98 -25.76
CA GLU A 430 -5.82 -19.90 -26.66
C GLU A 430 -5.23 -19.18 -27.88
N ALA A 431 -5.89 -18.16 -28.42
CA ALA A 431 -5.38 -17.42 -29.57
C ALA A 431 -4.43 -16.29 -29.20
N PHE A 432 -4.63 -15.64 -28.02
CA PHE A 432 -3.97 -14.39 -27.70
C PHE A 432 -2.87 -14.52 -26.65
N VAL A 433 -3.07 -15.37 -25.64
CA VAL A 433 -2.15 -15.54 -24.50
C VAL A 433 -1.27 -16.76 -24.66
N ARG A 434 -1.86 -17.91 -24.96
CA ARG A 434 -1.17 -19.21 -25.11
C ARG A 434 -1.48 -19.86 -26.47
N PRO A 435 -0.99 -19.29 -27.58
CA PRO A 435 -1.35 -19.71 -28.94
C PRO A 435 -0.85 -21.11 -29.34
N GLN A 436 -0.14 -21.78 -28.46
CA GLN A 436 0.35 -23.15 -28.66
C GLN A 436 -0.51 -24.19 -27.94
N GLY A 437 -1.54 -23.73 -27.22
CA GLY A 437 -2.44 -24.54 -26.41
C GLY A 437 -2.51 -24.00 -25.00
N ILE A 438 -3.71 -24.00 -24.39
CA ILE A 438 -3.98 -23.37 -23.10
C ILE A 438 -3.12 -23.95 -21.96
N ASP A 439 -2.78 -25.24 -22.05
CA ASP A 439 -2.00 -25.97 -21.05
C ASP A 439 -0.48 -25.88 -21.30
N ILE A 440 -0.05 -25.17 -22.36
CA ILE A 440 1.37 -25.05 -22.72
C ILE A 440 1.91 -23.70 -22.28
N PRO A 441 2.81 -23.65 -21.27
CA PRO A 441 3.39 -22.40 -20.80
C PRO A 441 4.17 -21.67 -21.91
N SER A 442 4.09 -20.34 -21.88
CA SER A 442 4.78 -19.46 -22.85
C SER A 442 6.26 -19.24 -22.49
N THR A 443 6.60 -19.27 -21.23
CA THR A 443 7.96 -19.02 -20.72
C THR A 443 9.03 -19.89 -21.36
N PRO A 444 8.89 -21.24 -21.48
CA PRO A 444 9.90 -22.08 -22.13
C PRO A 444 10.15 -21.68 -23.58
N ARG A 445 9.11 -21.25 -24.29
CA ARG A 445 9.23 -20.87 -25.72
C ARG A 445 9.97 -19.56 -25.91
N LEU A 446 9.79 -18.59 -24.99
CA LEU A 446 10.54 -17.36 -25.00
C LEU A 446 12.03 -17.65 -24.72
N VAL A 447 12.31 -18.51 -23.75
CA VAL A 447 13.68 -18.95 -23.44
C VAL A 447 14.31 -19.68 -24.64
N ASP A 448 13.61 -20.65 -25.24
CA ASP A 448 14.08 -21.37 -26.42
C ASP A 448 14.35 -20.45 -27.62
N ALA A 449 13.55 -19.38 -27.80
CA ALA A 449 13.78 -18.41 -28.86
C ALA A 449 15.06 -17.61 -28.63
N LEU A 450 15.34 -17.20 -27.39
CA LEU A 450 16.59 -16.51 -27.02
C LEU A 450 17.81 -17.44 -27.14
N GLU A 451 17.68 -18.71 -26.75
CA GLU A 451 18.73 -19.73 -26.89
C GLU A 451 19.06 -20.01 -28.37
N ARG A 452 18.02 -20.16 -29.21
CA ARG A 452 18.23 -20.32 -30.67
C ARG A 452 18.91 -19.09 -31.27
N LEU A 453 18.54 -17.89 -30.85
CA LEU A 453 19.21 -16.67 -31.27
C LEU A 453 20.68 -16.69 -30.85
N ALA A 454 20.98 -17.05 -29.61
CA ALA A 454 22.36 -17.13 -29.13
C ALA A 454 23.22 -18.14 -29.90
N ALA A 455 22.60 -19.25 -30.34
CA ALA A 455 23.27 -20.30 -31.14
C ALA A 455 23.39 -19.96 -32.64
N SER A 456 22.69 -18.95 -33.13
CA SER A 456 22.75 -18.51 -34.51
C SER A 456 24.10 -17.86 -34.87
N ALA A 457 24.39 -17.70 -36.16
CA ALA A 457 25.57 -16.94 -36.58
C ALA A 457 25.49 -15.47 -36.12
N PRO A 458 26.62 -14.85 -35.73
CA PRO A 458 26.65 -13.41 -35.42
C PRO A 458 26.14 -12.60 -36.61
N PRO A 459 25.41 -11.51 -36.35
CA PRO A 459 24.95 -10.65 -37.43
C PRO A 459 26.14 -9.97 -38.13
N GLU A 460 26.04 -9.81 -39.44
CA GLU A 460 27.03 -9.00 -40.17
C GLU A 460 26.94 -7.57 -39.65
N PRO A 461 28.08 -6.92 -39.35
CA PRO A 461 28.13 -5.52 -39.00
C PRO A 461 27.48 -4.66 -40.06
N GLU A 462 26.61 -3.74 -39.66
CA GLU A 462 25.99 -2.81 -40.60
C GLU A 462 27.07 -1.92 -41.24
N ARG A 463 27.22 -2.02 -42.54
CA ARG A 463 28.20 -1.23 -43.30
C ARG A 463 27.74 0.23 -43.35
N GLU A 464 28.65 1.17 -43.06
CA GLU A 464 28.41 2.59 -43.30
C GLU A 464 28.22 2.87 -44.80
N ARG A 465 27.24 3.67 -45.14
CA ARG A 465 26.95 4.08 -46.48
C ARG A 465 27.82 5.29 -46.84
N PRO A 466 28.22 5.44 -48.12
CA PRO A 466 29.10 6.55 -48.52
C PRO A 466 28.57 7.94 -48.18
N TRP A 467 27.25 8.13 -48.05
CA TRP A 467 26.66 9.41 -47.71
C TRP A 467 26.42 9.63 -46.20
N ASP A 468 26.67 8.65 -45.35
CA ASP A 468 26.44 8.78 -43.91
C ASP A 468 27.38 9.84 -43.31
N ASP A 469 28.64 9.92 -43.76
CA ASP A 469 29.58 10.97 -43.35
C ASP A 469 29.13 12.37 -43.77
N LEU A 470 28.60 12.51 -44.98
CA LEU A 470 28.04 13.79 -45.42
C LEU A 470 26.83 14.22 -44.58
N LEU A 471 25.97 13.28 -44.24
CA LEU A 471 24.83 13.54 -43.37
C LEU A 471 25.26 13.91 -41.96
N ARG A 472 26.28 13.27 -41.40
CA ARG A 472 26.88 13.60 -40.09
C ARG A 472 27.41 15.05 -40.12
N LYS A 473 28.23 15.43 -41.13
CA LYS A 473 28.73 16.78 -41.26
C LYS A 473 27.62 17.85 -41.31
N ARG A 474 26.52 17.57 -42.00
CA ARG A 474 25.35 18.45 -42.04
C ARG A 474 24.54 18.52 -40.77
N MET A 475 24.53 17.45 -39.96
CA MET A 475 23.80 17.38 -38.71
C MET A 475 24.61 17.83 -37.49
N ALA A 476 25.93 17.86 -37.59
CA ALA A 476 26.83 18.19 -36.47
C ALA A 476 26.51 19.57 -35.81
N PRO A 477 26.19 20.65 -36.56
CA PRO A 477 25.82 21.90 -35.92
C PRO A 477 24.57 21.79 -35.07
N ARG A 478 23.55 21.04 -35.52
CA ARG A 478 22.33 20.83 -34.76
C ARG A 478 22.56 19.96 -33.51
N ALA A 479 23.40 18.94 -33.61
CA ALA A 479 23.78 18.15 -32.47
C ALA A 479 24.49 18.98 -31.39
N ALA A 480 25.45 19.84 -31.79
CA ALA A 480 26.15 20.76 -30.88
C ALA A 480 25.19 21.77 -30.23
N GLU A 481 24.27 22.32 -30.99
CA GLU A 481 23.22 23.23 -30.46
C GLU A 481 22.35 22.54 -29.39
N LEU A 482 21.87 21.32 -29.67
CA LEU A 482 21.07 20.54 -28.72
C LEU A 482 21.84 20.23 -27.45
N GLU A 483 23.13 19.90 -27.57
CA GLU A 483 23.99 19.67 -26.43
C GLU A 483 24.15 20.91 -25.55
N GLN A 484 24.37 22.06 -26.17
CA GLN A 484 24.46 23.34 -25.48
C GLN A 484 23.14 23.69 -24.77
N GLN A 485 21.99 23.52 -25.46
CA GLN A 485 20.68 23.75 -24.88
C GLN A 485 20.41 22.82 -23.68
N ALA A 486 20.77 21.55 -23.78
CA ALA A 486 20.61 20.60 -22.71
C ALA A 486 21.50 20.93 -21.49
N ARG A 487 22.74 21.33 -21.70
CA ARG A 487 23.63 21.81 -20.63
C ARG A 487 23.05 23.02 -19.93
N ALA A 488 22.64 24.04 -20.67
CA ALA A 488 22.04 25.24 -20.11
C ALA A 488 20.73 24.93 -19.33
N ALA A 489 19.88 24.02 -19.84
CA ALA A 489 18.66 23.57 -19.15
C ALA A 489 18.98 22.83 -17.86
N SER A 490 20.00 21.98 -17.86
CA SER A 490 20.46 21.25 -16.68
C SER A 490 20.99 22.20 -15.59
N GLU A 491 21.83 23.16 -15.98
CA GLU A 491 22.39 24.20 -15.08
C GLU A 491 21.26 25.06 -14.50
N ALA A 492 20.30 25.51 -15.33
CA ALA A 492 19.12 26.24 -14.86
C ALA A 492 18.23 25.42 -13.90
N SER A 493 18.10 24.13 -14.16
CA SER A 493 17.34 23.21 -13.28
C SER A 493 18.05 23.04 -11.93
N ALA A 494 19.36 22.81 -11.96
CA ALA A 494 20.19 22.71 -10.75
C ALA A 494 20.13 24.00 -9.91
N ALA A 495 20.23 25.15 -10.58
CA ALA A 495 20.11 26.46 -9.93
C ALA A 495 18.74 26.66 -9.28
N ARG A 496 17.63 26.27 -9.98
CA ARG A 496 16.27 26.32 -9.40
C ARG A 496 16.13 25.42 -8.19
N GLN A 497 16.72 24.23 -8.24
CA GLN A 497 16.66 23.27 -7.13
C GLN A 497 17.48 23.76 -5.94
N ALA A 498 18.67 24.31 -6.17
CA ALA A 498 19.49 24.95 -5.15
C ALA A 498 18.75 26.12 -4.49
N ALA A 499 18.13 27.00 -5.29
CA ALA A 499 17.34 28.12 -4.79
C ALA A 499 16.10 27.66 -3.99
N LYS A 500 15.48 26.53 -4.38
CA LYS A 500 14.35 25.92 -3.62
C LYS A 500 14.81 25.39 -2.28
N ILE A 501 15.96 24.71 -2.25
CA ILE A 501 16.56 24.19 -1.00
C ILE A 501 16.93 25.36 -0.09
N GLU A 502 17.58 26.38 -0.62
CA GLU A 502 17.96 27.56 0.14
C GLU A 502 16.74 28.30 0.73
N ARG A 503 15.65 28.46 -0.07
CA ARG A 503 14.39 29.03 0.43
C ARG A 503 13.77 28.18 1.54
N ALA A 504 13.80 26.84 1.42
CA ALA A 504 13.31 25.94 2.45
C ALA A 504 14.15 26.05 3.74
N GLN A 505 15.47 26.10 3.61
CA GLN A 505 16.38 26.30 4.76
C GLN A 505 16.18 27.64 5.43
N ARG A 506 16.04 28.74 4.66
CA ARG A 506 15.74 30.08 5.20
C ARG A 506 14.37 30.12 5.89
N ARG A 507 13.37 29.39 5.38
CA ARG A 507 12.07 29.28 6.02
C ARG A 507 12.16 28.49 7.33
N ALA A 508 12.85 27.37 7.34
CA ALA A 508 13.08 26.56 8.55
C ALA A 508 13.87 27.34 9.61
N ALA A 509 14.90 28.11 9.21
CA ALA A 509 15.65 28.96 10.12
C ALA A 509 14.77 30.04 10.76
N ARG A 510 13.93 30.74 9.94
CA ARG A 510 12.99 31.75 10.47
C ARG A 510 11.94 31.14 11.41
N GLU A 511 11.52 29.91 11.15
CA GLU A 511 10.57 29.19 11.99
C GLU A 511 11.21 28.75 13.31
N ALA A 512 12.47 28.31 13.27
CA ALA A 512 13.29 28.01 14.45
C ALA A 512 13.57 29.28 15.29
N ASP A 513 13.92 30.41 14.68
CA ASP A 513 14.10 31.69 15.37
C ASP A 513 12.82 32.18 16.03
N ARG A 514 11.68 32.05 15.34
CA ARG A 514 10.37 32.41 15.88
C ARG A 514 9.98 31.52 17.07
N GLN A 515 10.28 30.22 16.96
CA GLN A 515 10.03 29.27 18.04
C GLN A 515 10.94 29.53 19.26
N ALA A 516 12.22 29.88 19.00
CA ALA A 516 13.15 30.28 20.04
C ALA A 516 12.75 31.60 20.75
N GLU A 517 12.22 32.55 19.97
CA GLU A 517 11.71 33.83 20.55
C GLU A 517 10.44 33.58 21.35
N LEU A 518 9.52 32.73 20.87
CA LEU A 518 8.31 32.34 21.61
C LEU A 518 8.68 31.63 22.91
N SER A 519 9.62 30.70 22.85
CA SER A 519 10.12 30.00 24.05
C SER A 519 10.74 30.95 25.07
N ARG A 520 11.53 31.93 24.62
CA ARG A 520 12.10 32.97 25.50
C ARG A 520 11.02 33.85 26.15
N ARG A 521 9.99 34.25 25.39
CA ARG A 521 8.86 35.01 25.94
C ARG A 521 8.05 34.22 26.98
N VAL A 522 7.81 32.92 26.70
CA VAL A 522 7.13 32.02 27.63
C VAL A 522 7.96 31.84 28.92
N GLU A 523 9.29 31.70 28.80
CA GLU A 523 10.20 31.56 29.94
C GLU A 523 10.25 32.86 30.80
N GLU A 524 10.29 34.02 30.15
CA GLU A 524 10.27 35.33 30.82
C GLU A 524 8.92 35.59 31.49
N GLU A 525 7.83 35.17 30.86
CA GLU A 525 6.49 35.26 31.43
C GLU A 525 6.30 34.30 32.62
N ARG A 526 6.86 33.09 32.53
CA ARG A 526 6.95 32.14 33.65
C ARG A 526 7.75 32.70 34.82
N ARG A 527 8.91 33.33 34.51
CA ARG A 527 9.73 33.94 35.56
C ARG A 527 9.01 35.09 36.25
N ARG A 528 8.36 35.98 35.49
CA ARG A 528 7.55 37.08 36.07
C ARG A 528 6.34 36.58 36.86
N ARG A 529 5.72 35.46 36.42
CA ARG A 529 4.65 34.80 37.20
C ARG A 529 5.17 34.18 38.49
N ALA A 530 6.34 33.50 38.44
CA ALA A 530 6.95 32.95 39.64
C ALA A 530 7.30 34.05 40.64
N GLU A 531 7.92 35.14 40.20
CA GLU A 531 8.26 36.30 41.07
C GLU A 531 7.00 36.97 41.71
N ARG A 532 5.87 37.03 40.98
CA ARG A 532 4.59 37.48 41.54
C ARG A 532 3.97 36.45 42.48
N SER A 533 4.02 35.14 42.11
CA SER A 533 3.50 34.07 42.96
C SER A 533 4.25 33.96 44.27
N ASP A 534 5.59 34.15 44.30
CA ASP A 534 6.37 34.12 45.52
C ASP A 534 6.03 35.31 46.47
N ALA A 535 5.80 36.50 45.89
CA ALA A 535 5.38 37.66 46.66
C ALA A 535 3.95 37.50 47.23
N GLU A 536 3.02 36.95 46.42
CA GLU A 536 1.65 36.66 46.84
C GLU A 536 1.59 35.48 47.83
N SER A 537 2.49 34.47 47.68
CA SER A 537 2.60 33.35 48.61
C SER A 537 3.09 33.81 50.02
N ALA A 538 4.07 34.70 50.07
CA ALA A 538 4.56 35.24 51.35
C ALA A 538 3.52 36.10 52.11
N GLU A 539 2.66 36.81 51.37
CA GLU A 539 1.53 37.52 51.93
C GLU A 539 0.41 36.59 52.39
N ARG A 540 0.16 35.51 51.57
CA ARG A 540 -0.81 34.45 51.86
C ARG A 540 -0.41 33.64 53.10
N GLU A 541 0.85 33.30 53.23
CA GLU A 541 1.37 32.53 54.36
C GLU A 541 1.14 33.27 55.67
N ARG A 542 1.39 34.59 55.72
CA ARG A 542 1.08 35.44 56.87
C ARG A 542 -0.42 35.51 57.21
N ARG A 543 -1.30 35.50 56.16
CA ARG A 543 -2.75 35.46 56.40
C ARG A 543 -3.24 34.06 56.81
N LEU A 544 -2.63 32.99 56.31
CA LEU A 544 -2.96 31.61 56.67
C LEU A 544 -2.55 31.31 58.12
N GLU A 545 -1.40 31.77 58.57
CA GLU A 545 -0.97 31.64 59.99
C GLU A 545 -1.97 32.29 60.92
N ALA A 546 -2.50 33.49 60.61
CA ALA A 546 -3.52 34.16 61.40
C ALA A 546 -4.86 33.37 61.35
N LEU A 547 -5.26 32.77 60.25
CA LEU A 547 -6.47 31.97 60.12
C LEU A 547 -6.39 30.61 60.81
N ILE A 548 -5.22 29.95 60.85
CA ILE A 548 -5.00 28.69 61.55
C ILE A 548 -5.22 28.79 63.03
N VAL A 549 -4.81 29.89 63.67
CA VAL A 549 -5.03 30.14 65.09
C VAL A 549 -6.53 30.24 65.40
N ASP A 550 -7.32 30.85 64.53
CA ASP A 550 -8.77 30.98 64.68
C ASP A 550 -9.54 29.70 64.42
N PHE A 551 -9.15 28.92 63.39
CA PHE A 551 -9.76 27.65 63.03
C PHE A 551 -9.64 26.55 64.09
N GLY A 552 -8.57 26.56 64.86
CA GLY A 552 -8.34 25.62 65.96
C GLY A 552 -9.36 25.75 67.10
N SER A 553 -9.98 26.91 67.26
CA SER A 553 -10.98 27.21 68.30
C SER A 553 -12.41 26.86 67.91
N LEU A 554 -12.70 26.51 66.65
CA LEU A 554 -14.05 26.24 66.12
C LEU A 554 -14.51 24.79 66.33
N ASP A 555 -15.81 24.60 66.62
CA ASP A 555 -16.45 23.26 66.58
C ASP A 555 -16.53 22.67 65.16
N VAL A 556 -16.83 21.37 65.07
CA VAL A 556 -16.84 20.61 63.82
C VAL A 556 -17.79 21.18 62.75
N THR A 557 -18.92 21.73 63.15
CA THR A 557 -19.93 22.31 62.26
C THR A 557 -19.45 23.63 61.68
N ARG A 558 -18.89 24.47 62.53
CA ARG A 558 -18.30 25.75 62.13
C ARG A 558 -17.05 25.58 61.30
N ARG A 559 -16.24 24.56 61.57
CA ARG A 559 -15.09 24.18 60.71
C ARG A 559 -15.54 23.81 59.28
N ARG A 560 -16.61 23.02 59.11
CA ARG A 560 -17.17 22.66 57.79
C ARG A 560 -17.69 23.88 57.05
N THR A 561 -18.42 24.78 57.68
CA THR A 561 -18.95 26.01 57.08
C THR A 561 -17.82 26.95 56.68
N PHE A 562 -16.79 27.09 57.51
CA PHE A 562 -15.60 27.88 57.22
C PHE A 562 -14.82 27.32 56.00
N LEU A 563 -14.58 26.02 55.96
CA LEU A 563 -13.94 25.36 54.81
C LEU A 563 -14.73 25.53 53.51
N ARG A 564 -16.07 25.43 53.56
CA ARG A 564 -16.93 25.70 52.40
C ARG A 564 -16.80 27.14 51.90
N GLY A 565 -16.81 28.10 52.80
CA GLY A 565 -16.63 29.53 52.45
C GLY A 565 -15.25 29.84 51.86
N ILE A 566 -14.22 29.09 52.23
CA ILE A 566 -12.89 29.20 51.59
C ILE A 566 -12.90 28.61 50.18
N VAL A 567 -13.47 27.43 50.02
CA VAL A 567 -13.55 26.75 48.71
C VAL A 567 -14.29 27.61 47.68
N ASP A 568 -15.38 28.28 48.09
CA ASP A 568 -16.16 29.17 47.23
C ASP A 568 -15.40 30.45 46.82
N GLN A 569 -14.30 30.78 47.49
CA GLN A 569 -13.45 31.95 47.18
C GLN A 569 -12.15 31.60 46.43
N ILE A 570 -11.86 30.33 46.18
CA ILE A 570 -10.68 29.92 45.44
C ILE A 570 -10.93 30.15 43.94
N PRO A 571 -10.12 30.97 43.24
CA PRO A 571 -10.24 31.14 41.81
C PRO A 571 -9.91 29.82 41.07
N PRO A 572 -10.37 29.61 39.81
CA PRO A 572 -10.16 28.38 39.08
C PRO A 572 -8.69 27.90 39.04
N ASP A 573 -7.75 28.84 38.94
CA ASP A 573 -6.30 28.56 38.91
C ASP A 573 -5.80 28.03 40.27
N GLY A 574 -6.38 28.52 41.38
CA GLY A 574 -6.05 28.05 42.70
C GLY A 574 -6.49 26.63 43.04
N PHE A 575 -7.51 26.11 42.33
CA PHE A 575 -7.88 24.69 42.40
C PHE A 575 -6.83 23.79 41.73
N VAL A 576 -6.24 24.22 40.60
CA VAL A 576 -5.15 23.52 39.93
C VAL A 576 -3.93 23.46 40.86
N ASP A 577 -3.60 24.55 41.51
CA ASP A 577 -2.48 24.62 42.48
C ASP A 577 -2.74 23.76 43.72
N LEU A 578 -3.98 23.75 44.23
CA LEU A 578 -4.37 22.91 45.39
C LEU A 578 -4.30 21.42 45.01
N HIS A 579 -4.70 21.06 43.81
CA HIS A 579 -4.60 19.68 43.29
C HIS A 579 -3.13 19.28 43.08
N ALA A 580 -2.32 20.16 42.53
CA ALA A 580 -0.88 19.95 42.35
C ALA A 580 -0.12 19.87 43.67
N ALA A 581 -0.55 20.62 44.68
CA ALA A 581 0.03 20.63 46.04
C ALA A 581 -0.44 19.45 46.92
N THR A 582 -1.45 18.67 46.46
CA THR A 582 -1.90 17.50 47.24
C THR A 582 -0.85 16.39 47.14
N PRO A 583 -0.12 16.07 48.21
CA PRO A 583 0.96 15.09 48.15
C PRO A 583 0.39 13.71 47.88
N PRO A 584 1.06 12.88 47.03
CA PRO A 584 0.71 11.47 46.83
C PRO A 584 0.63 10.75 48.20
N ARG A 585 -0.32 9.85 48.36
CA ARG A 585 -0.55 9.09 49.58
C ARG A 585 0.10 7.73 49.49
N ARG A 586 0.67 7.25 50.60
CA ARG A 586 1.28 5.94 50.66
C ARG A 586 0.20 4.85 50.72
N LEU A 587 0.38 3.80 49.92
CA LEU A 587 -0.38 2.57 49.99
C LEU A 587 0.01 1.80 51.25
N ASP A 588 -0.91 1.05 51.83
CA ASP A 588 -0.74 0.20 52.99
C ASP A 588 0.08 -1.10 52.72
N TYR A 589 0.86 -1.14 51.62
CA TYR A 589 1.78 -2.22 51.33
C TYR A 589 3.03 -2.11 52.24
N PRO A 590 3.31 -3.17 53.06
CA PRO A 590 4.36 -3.04 54.07
C PRO A 590 5.77 -3.23 53.50
N ASN A 591 5.94 -3.99 52.40
CA ASN A 591 7.22 -4.50 51.94
C ASN A 591 7.93 -3.60 50.91
N ALA A 592 7.23 -2.58 50.36
CA ALA A 592 7.83 -1.54 49.53
C ALA A 592 7.07 -0.24 49.63
N GLU A 593 7.74 0.86 49.32
CA GLU A 593 7.07 2.17 49.23
C GLU A 593 6.35 2.30 47.88
N ILE A 594 5.02 2.38 47.95
CA ILE A 594 4.14 2.62 46.81
C ILE A 594 3.30 3.85 47.13
N ARG A 595 3.26 4.80 46.21
CA ARG A 595 2.48 6.05 46.36
C ARG A 595 1.37 6.07 45.31
N LEU A 596 0.19 6.54 45.69
CA LEU A 596 -0.94 6.76 44.83
C LEU A 596 -1.33 8.23 44.82
N ARG A 597 -1.68 8.77 43.67
CA ARG A 597 -2.43 10.01 43.57
C ARG A 597 -3.86 9.73 44.03
N VAL A 598 -4.41 10.61 44.82
CA VAL A 598 -5.75 10.49 45.37
C VAL A 598 -6.47 11.79 45.12
N SER A 599 -7.43 11.77 44.21
CA SER A 599 -8.26 12.92 43.84
C SER A 599 -9.74 12.72 44.17
N THR A 600 -10.15 11.46 44.37
CA THR A 600 -11.55 11.10 44.62
C THR A 600 -11.72 10.32 45.92
N LYS A 601 -12.98 10.23 46.36
CA LYS A 601 -13.32 9.42 47.53
C LYS A 601 -13.08 7.94 47.27
N SER A 602 -13.35 7.50 46.03
CA SER A 602 -13.17 6.11 45.58
C SER A 602 -11.69 5.71 45.64
N GLU A 603 -10.77 6.60 45.25
CA GLU A 603 -9.32 6.34 45.35
C GLU A 603 -8.83 6.29 46.78
N THR A 604 -9.46 6.99 47.76
CA THR A 604 -9.06 6.88 49.17
C THR A 604 -9.26 5.46 49.73
N PHE A 605 -10.25 4.73 49.24
CA PHE A 605 -10.44 3.35 49.69
C PHE A 605 -9.33 2.42 49.16
N ARG A 606 -8.73 2.74 48.02
CA ARG A 606 -7.64 1.95 47.42
C ARG A 606 -6.33 2.04 48.23
N LEU A 607 -6.17 3.08 49.09
CA LEU A 607 -5.01 3.17 49.95
C LEU A 607 -4.90 2.04 50.99
N ARG A 608 -6.01 1.35 51.28
CA ARG A 608 -6.08 0.22 52.21
C ARG A 608 -6.37 -1.10 51.53
N ALA A 609 -6.06 -1.21 50.24
CA ALA A 609 -6.37 -2.40 49.45
C ALA A 609 -5.61 -3.64 49.92
N CYS A 610 -4.34 -3.46 50.39
CA CYS A 610 -3.55 -4.60 50.87
C CYS A 610 -4.10 -5.18 52.18
N ALA A 611 -4.59 -4.37 53.10
CA ALA A 611 -5.25 -4.84 54.30
C ALA A 611 -6.66 -5.36 54.08
N LYS A 612 -7.35 -4.88 53.02
CA LYS A 612 -8.67 -5.36 52.60
C LYS A 612 -8.59 -6.76 51.99
N GLU A 613 -7.60 -7.00 51.14
CA GLU A 613 -7.41 -8.28 50.42
C GLU A 613 -6.00 -8.86 50.66
N PRO A 614 -5.70 -9.27 51.88
CA PRO A 614 -4.36 -9.72 52.25
C PRO A 614 -3.94 -11.00 51.50
N PHE A 615 -4.87 -11.85 51.14
CA PHE A 615 -4.61 -13.06 50.36
C PHE A 615 -4.20 -12.78 48.91
N THR A 616 -4.71 -11.70 48.30
CA THR A 616 -4.24 -11.25 46.97
C THR A 616 -2.78 -10.83 47.04
N VAL A 617 -2.41 -10.09 48.08
CA VAL A 617 -1.01 -9.69 48.30
C VAL A 617 -0.13 -10.90 48.55
N GLN A 618 -0.55 -11.82 49.44
CA GLN A 618 0.18 -13.06 49.73
C GLN A 618 0.37 -13.91 48.45
N TRP A 619 -0.66 -14.05 47.62
CA TRP A 619 -0.56 -14.77 46.37
C TRP A 619 0.45 -14.12 45.43
N ILE A 620 0.44 -12.77 45.26
CA ILE A 620 1.41 -12.03 44.43
C ILE A 620 2.83 -12.26 44.95
N GLU A 621 3.05 -12.25 46.26
CA GLU A 621 4.37 -12.43 46.85
C GLU A 621 4.90 -13.87 46.78
N ALA A 622 4.03 -14.82 46.96
CA ALA A 622 4.38 -16.26 47.03
C ALA A 622 4.50 -16.91 45.66
N CYS A 623 3.62 -16.58 44.72
CA CYS A 623 3.49 -17.31 43.46
C CYS A 623 4.20 -16.64 42.28
N ILE A 624 4.36 -15.31 42.28
CA ILE A 624 4.88 -14.62 41.11
C ILE A 624 6.38 -14.36 41.23
N GLY A 625 7.18 -14.94 40.36
CA GLY A 625 8.63 -14.79 40.31
C GLY A 625 9.09 -13.52 39.61
N PRO A 626 10.40 -13.17 39.76
CA PRO A 626 10.99 -12.05 39.01
C PRO A 626 10.91 -12.24 37.50
N GLY A 627 10.44 -11.23 36.78
CA GLY A 627 10.30 -11.25 35.32
C GLY A 627 9.17 -12.13 34.78
N GLU A 628 8.43 -12.83 35.63
CA GLU A 628 7.24 -13.57 35.20
C GLU A 628 6.11 -12.63 34.80
N VAL A 629 5.28 -13.09 33.87
CA VAL A 629 4.20 -12.30 33.29
C VAL A 629 2.93 -12.46 34.12
N LEU A 630 2.46 -11.35 34.66
CA LEU A 630 1.16 -11.24 35.35
C LEU A 630 0.18 -10.50 34.42
N TYR A 631 -0.99 -11.05 34.23
CA TYR A 631 -2.15 -10.35 33.68
C TYR A 631 -3.08 -9.95 34.83
N ASP A 632 -3.16 -8.63 35.11
CA ASP A 632 -4.03 -8.04 36.13
C ASP A 632 -5.29 -7.54 35.44
N VAL A 633 -6.35 -8.35 35.43
CA VAL A 633 -7.61 -8.07 34.72
C VAL A 633 -8.57 -7.41 35.70
N GLY A 634 -8.99 -6.17 35.40
CA GLY A 634 -9.68 -5.27 36.32
C GLY A 634 -8.71 -4.53 37.22
N ALA A 635 -7.65 -3.99 36.62
CA ALA A 635 -6.54 -3.39 37.37
C ALA A 635 -6.91 -2.09 38.11
N ASN A 636 -8.05 -1.47 37.80
CA ASN A 636 -8.53 -0.23 38.39
C ASN A 636 -7.44 0.88 38.36
N VAL A 637 -7.09 1.47 39.51
CA VAL A 637 -6.00 2.49 39.61
C VAL A 637 -4.59 1.87 39.77
N GLY A 638 -4.46 0.55 39.57
CA GLY A 638 -3.18 -0.15 39.47
C GLY A 638 -2.55 -0.63 40.79
N VAL A 639 -3.32 -0.80 41.86
CA VAL A 639 -2.77 -1.17 43.19
C VAL A 639 -2.00 -2.49 43.12
N TYR A 640 -2.64 -3.57 42.66
CA TYR A 640 -2.01 -4.91 42.64
C TYR A 640 -0.95 -5.03 41.55
N SER A 641 -1.14 -4.35 40.45
CA SER A 641 -0.09 -4.16 39.45
C SER A 641 1.18 -3.54 40.02
N LEU A 642 1.05 -2.49 40.87
CA LEU A 642 2.18 -1.83 41.51
C LEU A 642 2.81 -2.74 42.58
N VAL A 643 2.01 -3.46 43.37
CA VAL A 643 2.53 -4.45 44.33
C VAL A 643 3.38 -5.49 43.63
N ALA A 644 2.90 -6.06 42.51
CA ALA A 644 3.65 -7.05 41.73
C ALA A 644 4.94 -6.48 41.11
N ALA A 645 4.91 -5.22 40.67
CA ALA A 645 6.06 -4.55 40.06
C ALA A 645 7.10 -4.08 41.07
N LYS A 646 6.71 -3.85 42.36
CA LYS A 646 7.57 -3.22 43.40
C LYS A 646 7.92 -4.17 44.54
N LYS A 647 7.43 -5.40 44.53
CA LYS A 647 7.72 -6.38 45.60
C LYS A 647 9.23 -6.66 45.73
N PRO A 648 9.75 -6.89 46.96
CA PRO A 648 11.19 -7.05 47.20
C PRO A 648 11.82 -8.28 46.54
N THR A 649 11.02 -9.33 46.27
CA THR A 649 11.48 -10.57 45.65
C THR A 649 11.78 -10.43 44.15
N GLY A 650 11.59 -9.25 43.57
CA GLY A 650 11.82 -8.89 42.19
C GLY A 650 10.55 -8.55 41.41
N ALA A 651 10.68 -7.61 40.50
CA ALA A 651 9.56 -7.11 39.70
C ALA A 651 8.98 -8.15 38.75
N ALA A 652 7.66 -8.29 38.72
CA ALA A 652 6.93 -8.99 37.66
C ALA A 652 6.79 -8.06 36.44
N ARG A 653 6.55 -8.67 35.26
CA ARG A 653 6.09 -7.95 34.07
C ARG A 653 4.56 -8.01 34.03
N VAL A 654 3.92 -6.87 34.25
CA VAL A 654 2.48 -6.78 34.42
C VAL A 654 1.80 -6.20 33.18
N TYR A 655 0.77 -6.85 32.69
CA TYR A 655 -0.18 -6.29 31.73
C TYR A 655 -1.47 -5.98 32.49
N ALA A 656 -1.75 -4.70 32.70
CA ALA A 656 -2.82 -4.22 33.55
C ALA A 656 -4.02 -3.80 32.68
N PHE A 657 -5.05 -4.65 32.63
CA PHE A 657 -6.27 -4.44 31.85
C PHE A 657 -7.29 -3.65 32.65
N GLU A 658 -7.71 -2.49 32.12
CA GLU A 658 -8.71 -1.64 32.74
C GLU A 658 -9.56 -0.95 31.66
N ALA A 659 -10.88 -1.13 31.73
CA ALA A 659 -11.83 -0.65 30.76
C ALA A 659 -12.29 0.79 30.99
N SER A 660 -12.32 1.25 32.26
CA SER A 660 -12.73 2.62 32.60
C SER A 660 -11.66 3.63 32.19
N TYR A 661 -12.03 4.61 31.37
CA TYR A 661 -11.10 5.69 30.94
C TYR A 661 -10.57 6.51 32.11
N ALA A 662 -11.39 6.75 33.13
CA ALA A 662 -10.98 7.47 34.32
C ALA A 662 -9.98 6.67 35.17
N SER A 663 -10.24 5.39 35.39
CA SER A 663 -9.37 4.51 36.17
C SER A 663 -8.05 4.23 35.44
N ILE A 664 -8.07 3.98 34.10
CA ILE A 664 -6.83 3.77 33.35
C ILE A 664 -5.93 5.02 33.34
N ALA A 665 -6.50 6.21 33.25
CA ALA A 665 -5.74 7.45 33.34
C ALA A 665 -5.04 7.59 34.72
N SER A 666 -5.75 7.28 35.81
CA SER A 666 -5.18 7.26 37.17
C SER A 666 -4.10 6.16 37.32
N LEU A 667 -4.33 4.96 36.74
CA LEU A 667 -3.36 3.87 36.69
C LEU A 667 -2.06 4.35 36.04
N CYS A 668 -2.14 4.94 34.84
CA CYS A 668 -0.98 5.48 34.13
C CYS A 668 -0.22 6.51 34.97
N ALA A 669 -0.94 7.42 35.63
CA ALA A 669 -0.33 8.42 36.50
C ALA A 669 0.38 7.76 37.70
N ASN A 670 -0.21 6.72 38.30
CA ASN A 670 0.37 5.99 39.42
C ASN A 670 1.58 5.13 38.99
N VAL A 671 1.58 4.56 37.78
CA VAL A 671 2.73 3.86 37.21
C VAL A 671 3.93 4.80 37.05
N VAL A 672 3.70 6.00 36.53
CA VAL A 672 4.76 7.03 36.39
C VAL A 672 5.25 7.49 37.77
N LEU A 673 4.34 7.75 38.72
CA LEU A 673 4.66 8.20 40.06
C LEU A 673 5.58 7.22 40.83
N ASN A 674 5.49 5.93 40.52
CA ASN A 674 6.26 4.87 41.17
C ASN A 674 7.45 4.35 40.35
N ASP A 675 7.82 5.02 39.25
CA ASP A 675 8.89 4.60 38.33
C ASP A 675 8.71 3.14 37.83
N ALA A 676 7.45 2.73 37.62
CA ALA A 676 7.10 1.34 37.27
C ALA A 676 6.81 1.11 35.76
N ALA A 677 7.08 2.10 34.92
CA ALA A 677 6.75 2.05 33.47
C ALA A 677 7.51 0.93 32.70
N ALA A 678 8.67 0.51 33.18
CA ALA A 678 9.39 -0.61 32.60
C ALA A 678 8.77 -1.98 32.93
N SER A 679 7.97 -2.07 33.99
CA SER A 679 7.38 -3.31 34.51
C SER A 679 5.88 -3.44 34.24
N ILE A 680 5.16 -2.33 34.08
CA ILE A 680 3.70 -2.33 33.93
C ILE A 680 3.32 -1.74 32.57
N VAL A 681 2.53 -2.50 31.82
CA VAL A 681 1.93 -2.10 30.55
C VAL A 681 0.42 -1.90 30.74
N PRO A 682 -0.07 -0.66 30.78
CA PRO A 682 -1.51 -0.39 30.85
C PRO A 682 -2.22 -0.78 29.54
N MET A 683 -3.33 -1.52 29.67
CA MET A 683 -4.11 -2.04 28.56
C MET A 683 -5.55 -1.48 28.62
N PRO A 684 -5.91 -0.47 27.82
CA PRO A 684 -7.20 0.21 27.88
C PRO A 684 -8.29 -0.57 27.12
N VAL A 685 -8.48 -1.85 27.45
CA VAL A 685 -9.46 -2.76 26.82
C VAL A 685 -10.20 -3.58 27.87
N ALA A 686 -11.43 -3.96 27.58
CA ALA A 686 -12.16 -4.96 28.34
C ALA A 686 -11.89 -6.36 27.78
N LEU A 687 -11.74 -7.35 28.65
CA LEU A 687 -11.72 -8.75 28.23
C LEU A 687 -13.13 -9.38 28.35
N SER A 688 -13.50 -10.25 27.41
CA SER A 688 -14.81 -10.86 27.35
C SER A 688 -14.80 -12.14 26.49
N ASP A 689 -15.97 -12.75 26.31
CA ASP A 689 -16.22 -13.91 25.43
C ASP A 689 -16.19 -13.58 23.93
N ARG A 690 -16.12 -12.28 23.55
CA ARG A 690 -16.15 -11.80 22.16
C ARG A 690 -15.25 -10.60 21.92
N THR A 691 -14.69 -10.56 20.72
CA THR A 691 -13.91 -9.41 20.24
C THR A 691 -14.78 -8.43 19.46
N GLY A 692 -14.67 -7.12 19.73
CA GLY A 692 -15.42 -6.07 19.03
C GLY A 692 -15.61 -4.82 19.87
N MET A 693 -16.67 -4.07 19.58
CA MET A 693 -17.11 -2.92 20.35
C MET A 693 -18.24 -3.33 21.30
N SER A 694 -18.17 -2.87 22.54
CA SER A 694 -19.22 -3.03 23.54
C SER A 694 -19.44 -1.74 24.31
N VAL A 695 -20.42 -1.76 25.21
CA VAL A 695 -20.69 -0.64 26.12
C VAL A 695 -20.31 -1.06 27.53
N PHE A 696 -19.44 -0.28 28.16
CA PHE A 696 -19.12 -0.41 29.57
C PHE A 696 -19.98 0.55 30.36
N SER A 697 -20.97 0.01 31.08
CA SER A 697 -21.95 0.77 31.84
C SER A 697 -21.35 1.22 33.14
N LEU A 698 -20.93 2.48 33.19
CA LEU A 698 -20.33 3.07 34.38
C LEU A 698 -21.41 3.49 35.36
N ARG A 699 -21.29 3.04 36.59
CA ARG A 699 -22.08 3.46 37.72
C ARG A 699 -21.62 4.81 38.31
N ASP A 700 -20.35 5.09 38.17
CA ASP A 700 -19.68 6.30 38.61
C ASP A 700 -18.55 6.61 37.61
N THR A 701 -18.30 7.87 37.33
CA THR A 701 -17.24 8.33 36.42
C THR A 701 -15.94 8.70 37.15
N GLU A 702 -15.90 8.58 38.49
CA GLU A 702 -14.70 8.85 39.26
C GLU A 702 -13.64 7.74 39.09
N PRO A 703 -12.33 8.10 39.01
CA PRO A 703 -11.28 7.08 39.05
C PRO A 703 -11.31 6.33 40.37
N GLY A 704 -11.00 5.04 40.35
CA GLY A 704 -11.06 4.20 41.51
C GLY A 704 -12.45 3.62 41.84
N ALA A 705 -13.49 4.02 41.12
CA ALA A 705 -14.82 3.44 41.25
C ALA A 705 -14.84 1.97 40.85
N ALA A 706 -15.86 1.23 41.26
CA ALA A 706 -16.04 -0.20 40.97
C ALA A 706 -17.51 -0.53 40.75
N ARG A 707 -17.81 -1.81 40.49
CA ARG A 707 -19.17 -2.32 40.22
C ARG A 707 -19.77 -1.76 38.93
N HIS A 708 -18.96 -1.70 37.89
CA HIS A 708 -19.37 -1.41 36.54
C HIS A 708 -19.77 -2.70 35.83
N ALA A 709 -20.51 -2.62 34.70
CA ALA A 709 -20.95 -3.79 33.96
C ALA A 709 -20.61 -3.68 32.47
N LEU A 710 -20.21 -4.77 31.85
CA LEU A 710 -19.96 -4.84 30.41
C LEU A 710 -21.17 -5.43 29.68
N GLY A 711 -21.78 -4.67 28.76
CA GLY A 711 -22.87 -5.14 27.90
C GLY A 711 -24.24 -5.25 28.60
N SER A 712 -24.35 -4.87 29.86
CA SER A 712 -25.59 -4.89 30.68
C SER A 712 -25.60 -3.68 31.61
N ASP A 713 -26.74 -3.44 32.29
CA ASP A 713 -26.80 -2.48 33.39
C ASP A 713 -26.12 -3.03 34.63
N PRO A 714 -25.48 -2.20 35.47
CA PRO A 714 -24.90 -2.61 36.74
C PRO A 714 -25.95 -3.12 37.72
N GLU A 715 -25.63 -4.21 38.42
CA GLU A 715 -26.57 -4.84 39.36
C GLU A 715 -27.05 -3.91 40.49
N ASP A 716 -26.22 -2.99 40.93
CA ASP A 716 -26.42 -2.13 42.11
C ASP A 716 -26.82 -0.67 41.81
N GLY A 717 -27.46 -0.37 40.71
CA GLY A 717 -27.96 0.97 40.41
C GLY A 717 -27.92 1.35 38.93
N PRO A 718 -28.42 2.53 38.57
CA PRO A 718 -28.53 2.94 37.18
C PRO A 718 -27.16 3.24 36.55
N THR A 719 -27.05 3.02 35.26
CA THR A 719 -25.92 3.48 34.45
C THR A 719 -25.86 5.03 34.43
N VAL A 720 -24.78 5.59 34.94
CA VAL A 720 -24.53 7.04 34.92
C VAL A 720 -23.94 7.45 33.56
N PHE A 721 -23.04 6.61 33.00
CA PHE A 721 -22.43 6.87 31.70
C PHE A 721 -22.17 5.57 30.95
N PRO A 722 -22.76 5.39 29.74
CA PRO A 722 -22.49 4.27 28.86
C PRO A 722 -21.20 4.55 28.05
N GLN A 723 -20.07 4.03 28.48
CA GLN A 723 -18.77 4.23 27.86
C GLN A 723 -18.56 3.21 26.73
N PRO A 724 -18.37 3.61 25.47
CA PRO A 724 -17.93 2.67 24.41
C PRO A 724 -16.53 2.15 24.74
N VAL A 725 -16.33 0.82 24.59
CA VAL A 725 -15.05 0.18 24.89
C VAL A 725 -14.76 -0.92 23.87
N LEU A 726 -13.49 -1.10 23.55
CA LEU A 726 -13.02 -2.28 22.80
C LEU A 726 -13.00 -3.47 23.73
N THR A 727 -13.61 -4.56 23.27
CA THR A 727 -13.58 -5.87 23.95
C THR A 727 -12.74 -6.84 23.14
N TYR A 728 -12.05 -7.71 23.86
CA TYR A 728 -11.28 -8.78 23.24
C TYR A 728 -11.49 -10.10 23.98
N ARG A 729 -11.53 -11.19 23.21
CA ARG A 729 -11.21 -12.50 23.76
C ARG A 729 -9.73 -12.51 24.10
N LEU A 730 -9.37 -12.97 25.28
CA LEU A 730 -7.96 -12.93 25.71
C LEU A 730 -7.04 -13.67 24.75
N ASP A 731 -7.47 -14.84 24.28
CA ASP A 731 -6.71 -15.63 23.32
C ASP A 731 -6.47 -14.92 21.99
N GLU A 732 -7.44 -14.17 21.50
CA GLU A 732 -7.33 -13.41 20.27
C GLU A 732 -6.45 -12.15 20.45
N LEU A 733 -6.53 -11.52 21.62
CA LEU A 733 -5.69 -10.36 21.95
C LEU A 733 -4.20 -10.75 21.98
N ILE A 734 -3.89 -11.89 22.61
CA ILE A 734 -2.51 -12.41 22.68
C ILE A 734 -1.97 -12.63 21.25
N ASP A 735 -2.75 -13.29 20.40
CA ASP A 735 -2.32 -13.60 19.04
C ASP A 735 -2.21 -12.33 18.15
N ALA A 736 -3.18 -11.42 18.25
CA ALA A 736 -3.24 -10.22 17.42
C ALA A 736 -2.09 -9.23 17.68
N PHE A 737 -1.65 -9.14 18.93
CA PHE A 737 -0.62 -8.17 19.35
C PHE A 737 0.71 -8.82 19.76
N GLY A 738 0.84 -10.14 19.62
CA GLY A 738 2.05 -10.87 19.99
C GLY A 738 2.40 -10.71 21.47
N LEU A 739 1.39 -10.69 22.35
CA LEU A 739 1.63 -10.53 23.78
C LEU A 739 2.25 -11.81 24.36
N PRO A 740 3.14 -11.70 25.36
CA PRO A 740 3.67 -12.87 26.04
C PRO A 740 2.55 -13.59 26.80
N ARG A 741 2.51 -14.94 26.73
CA ARG A 741 1.52 -15.70 27.50
C ARG A 741 1.70 -15.46 29.00
N PRO A 742 0.58 -15.34 29.74
CA PRO A 742 0.67 -15.10 31.18
C PRO A 742 1.13 -16.36 31.93
N HIS A 743 2.01 -16.16 32.91
CA HIS A 743 2.30 -17.19 33.90
C HIS A 743 1.27 -17.14 35.06
N HIS A 744 0.72 -15.93 35.26
CA HIS A 744 -0.25 -15.70 36.35
C HIS A 744 -1.35 -14.77 35.85
N VAL A 745 -2.57 -15.00 36.29
CA VAL A 745 -3.73 -14.16 35.98
C VAL A 745 -4.46 -13.80 37.26
N LYS A 746 -4.65 -12.51 37.53
CA LYS A 746 -5.65 -12.00 38.45
C LYS A 746 -6.87 -11.58 37.67
N LEU A 747 -8.04 -12.06 38.04
CA LEU A 747 -9.30 -11.74 37.39
C LEU A 747 -10.30 -11.20 38.41
N ASP A 748 -10.68 -9.95 38.27
CA ASP A 748 -11.57 -9.22 39.18
C ASP A 748 -12.26 -8.10 38.36
N VAL A 749 -13.42 -8.43 37.74
CA VAL A 749 -14.11 -7.56 36.76
C VAL A 749 -15.60 -7.32 37.11
N ASP A 750 -15.93 -7.42 38.38
CA ASP A 750 -17.28 -7.13 38.93
C ASP A 750 -18.45 -7.88 38.22
N GLY A 751 -18.32 -9.21 38.00
CA GLY A 751 -19.38 -10.08 37.46
C GLY A 751 -19.20 -10.49 35.99
N GLY A 752 -18.14 -10.06 35.35
CA GLY A 752 -17.76 -10.45 33.96
C GLY A 752 -16.82 -11.65 33.89
N GLU A 753 -16.47 -12.28 35.01
CA GLU A 753 -15.41 -13.31 35.12
C GLU A 753 -15.66 -14.49 34.20
N LEU A 754 -16.90 -15.00 34.13
CA LEU A 754 -17.25 -16.13 33.26
C LEU A 754 -16.96 -15.80 31.78
N ALA A 755 -17.39 -14.65 31.30
CA ALA A 755 -17.18 -14.25 29.93
C ALA A 755 -15.67 -14.06 29.59
N VAL A 756 -14.87 -13.57 30.53
CA VAL A 756 -13.42 -13.49 30.37
C VAL A 756 -12.80 -14.90 30.28
N LEU A 757 -13.19 -15.83 31.10
CA LEU A 757 -12.70 -17.21 31.10
C LEU A 757 -13.07 -17.94 29.80
N GLU A 758 -14.29 -17.77 29.30
CA GLU A 758 -14.74 -18.30 28.00
C GLU A 758 -13.93 -17.73 26.83
N GLY A 759 -13.48 -16.47 26.95
CA GLY A 759 -12.57 -15.81 26.00
C GLY A 759 -11.11 -16.26 26.12
N ALA A 760 -10.74 -17.02 27.15
CA ALA A 760 -9.37 -17.38 27.51
C ALA A 760 -9.06 -18.88 27.41
N SER A 761 -9.88 -19.67 26.73
CA SER A 761 -9.83 -21.15 26.75
C SER A 761 -8.46 -21.72 26.37
N ARG A 762 -7.75 -21.15 25.39
CA ARG A 762 -6.38 -21.59 25.02
C ARG A 762 -5.34 -21.15 26.05
N THR A 763 -5.53 -19.99 26.64
CA THR A 763 -4.67 -19.48 27.72
C THR A 763 -4.82 -20.32 28.96
N LEU A 764 -6.04 -20.74 29.31
CA LEU A 764 -6.30 -21.63 30.44
C LEU A 764 -5.68 -23.02 30.25
N ALA A 765 -5.72 -23.57 29.04
CA ALA A 765 -5.09 -24.83 28.69
C ALA A 765 -3.56 -24.76 28.50
N SER A 766 -2.97 -23.55 28.59
CA SER A 766 -1.53 -23.35 28.35
C SER A 766 -0.70 -23.92 29.52
N PRO A 767 0.35 -24.70 29.25
CA PRO A 767 1.28 -25.15 30.29
C PRO A 767 2.13 -24.01 30.90
N GLU A 768 2.11 -22.85 30.29
CA GLU A 768 2.80 -21.64 30.79
C GLU A 768 2.02 -21.02 31.95
N LEU A 769 0.69 -21.16 31.99
CA LEU A 769 -0.13 -20.64 33.06
C LEU A 769 0.04 -21.49 34.33
N ARG A 770 0.56 -20.88 35.35
CA ARG A 770 0.91 -21.56 36.63
C ARG A 770 -0.12 -21.37 37.71
N THR A 771 -0.63 -20.14 37.88
CA THR A 771 -1.65 -19.80 38.87
C THR A 771 -2.64 -18.77 38.38
N MET A 772 -3.85 -18.87 38.90
CA MET A 772 -4.90 -17.87 38.68
C MET A 772 -5.57 -17.53 40.01
N LEU A 773 -5.82 -16.25 40.21
CA LEU A 773 -6.65 -15.72 41.30
C LEU A 773 -7.89 -15.11 40.69
N VAL A 774 -9.07 -15.63 41.02
CA VAL A 774 -10.36 -15.15 40.50
C VAL A 774 -11.23 -14.71 41.66
N GLU A 775 -11.70 -13.43 41.61
CA GLU A 775 -12.75 -12.97 42.52
C GLU A 775 -14.11 -13.24 41.89
N VAL A 776 -14.96 -14.00 42.59
CA VAL A 776 -16.27 -14.37 42.05
C VAL A 776 -17.35 -14.17 43.09
N SER A 777 -18.52 -13.73 42.66
CA SER A 777 -19.72 -13.73 43.51
C SER A 777 -20.19 -15.17 43.78
N THR A 778 -20.92 -15.37 44.90
CA THR A 778 -21.44 -16.68 45.27
C THR A 778 -22.31 -17.30 44.17
N ALA A 779 -23.00 -16.48 43.40
CA ALA A 779 -23.86 -16.92 42.29
C ALA A 779 -23.06 -17.47 41.08
N LEU A 780 -21.85 -16.97 40.85
CA LEU A 780 -21.00 -17.37 39.72
C LEU A 780 -19.96 -18.44 40.08
N SER A 781 -19.86 -18.82 41.37
CA SER A 781 -18.84 -19.78 41.83
C SER A 781 -18.95 -21.18 41.19
N GLY A 782 -20.15 -21.68 40.98
CA GLY A 782 -20.40 -22.94 40.25
C GLY A 782 -19.99 -22.87 38.78
N PRO A 783 -20.59 -21.96 37.97
CA PRO A 783 -20.25 -21.82 36.55
C PRO A 783 -18.76 -21.56 36.31
N VAL A 784 -18.08 -20.72 37.12
CA VAL A 784 -16.66 -20.47 37.01
C VAL A 784 -15.84 -21.74 37.32
N SER A 785 -16.22 -22.51 38.35
CA SER A 785 -15.58 -23.79 38.67
C SER A 785 -15.71 -24.82 37.52
N ASP A 786 -16.87 -24.85 36.84
CA ASP A 786 -17.11 -25.76 35.72
C ASP A 786 -16.22 -25.42 34.50
N VAL A 787 -15.91 -24.16 34.27
CA VAL A 787 -15.00 -23.72 33.17
C VAL A 787 -13.54 -23.99 33.54
N LEU A 788 -13.18 -23.96 34.81
CA LEU A 788 -11.81 -24.20 35.28
C LEU A 788 -11.46 -25.68 35.49
N ALA A 789 -12.45 -26.53 35.56
CA ALA A 789 -12.31 -28.01 35.70
C ALA A 789 -12.06 -28.68 34.34
#